data_c22fc86b679785d33d435bde41c76e15
#
_entry.id   c22fc86b679785d33d435bde41c76e15
#
_cell.length_a   1.000
_cell.length_b   1.000
_cell.length_c   1.000
_cell.angle_alpha   90.00
_cell.angle_beta   90.00
_cell.angle_gamma   90.00
#
_symmetry.space_group_name_H-M   'P 1'
#
loop_
_entity.id
_entity.type
_entity.pdbx_description
1 polymer ?
#
loop_
_entity_poly.entity_id
_entity_poly.type
_entity_poly.pdbx_seq_one_letter_code
_entity_poly.pdbx_strand_id
1 'polypeptide(L)'
;MSFLSLKIDTQYQTTDQQVVDSFLIPTLSEAKRYCRVSAYFSLKGIQLLAAGLEQLACNDGRYQLLLSSHISETDFDEIKQGYEWRNRLREKLQCQDADDIDQKHLGLLAKLIAEEKADVKIAFLKEGKGIFHDKFGLLEDSEGNKVLFSGSANESTGGLSSNYESIIVDVSWDESNRVRQRLQAEVDRFDRLWSSREDGVITEDVSDLVYEQLAQYQGMEDCPGMVDQKEDSQLPEGFEGWAFIYKDGDVWFIDTTEERRSERDRHLRIGGDWGGKYFKEHSHQMLDDLPYAVVEQCLEKTRKRAEGKVAFWIDPRIEQDLKQQRYSIEQYRYMGVALKENVNRFEDEFALFRNVISESVSRPLKTLHLQSAFYMYKMARAANFSVPGAGKTAMVLGVFAYLNSGKAKFGEFVSRILVVAPINAFESWKSEFQKTFGPKKKLRVVDVQDGNFDGDLRRRWAVSNLVLVNYESLPKYHDQLIDLIDGQTMIVFDEVHRIKGVNATRATAAMDLCDKAFFRYVLTGTPIPNSYCDIYNFLHLLYKKEYPVFFGWDVPELSKANQYLVDRINEKLYPFFWRTNKGQLGVPPADPDDIIEAPASSGQLELALAIWTQEKSSLAKLIRLMQASTNPSLLKEKIDFRTLGLESNGEYSEEIDEKTFNRALMHEETAVTPILSNKCYEDFDLDNMKSPKFEEGLKLIRDLVNQGKKVIVWGLFVNTLQKISSRLDDSDIDNRLIYGETPVDVRKDFIADFRNPNGPAVLVSNPQTLGESVSLQDVVHDAVYFEFNFNLTYMLQSRDRIHRLGLPDGQYTRYHIMETINDPTEYGFIDR
;
A
#
# COMPACT_ATOMS: atom_id res chain seq x y z
N MET A 1 -37.30 31.89 28.96
CA MET A 1 -37.55 30.86 29.95
C MET A 1 -36.28 30.61 30.70
N SER A 2 -36.35 30.29 31.98
CA SER A 2 -35.14 30.28 32.85
C SER A 2 -34.98 28.95 33.56
N PHE A 3 -33.76 28.42 33.67
CA PHE A 3 -33.46 27.22 34.46
C PHE A 3 -33.88 27.34 35.93
N LEU A 4 -34.01 28.55 36.44
CA LEU A 4 -34.45 28.79 37.82
C LEU A 4 -35.85 28.26 38.10
N SER A 5 -36.68 28.05 37.08
CA SER A 5 -38.02 27.48 37.20
C SER A 5 -38.06 25.96 37.25
N LEU A 6 -36.93 25.30 36.90
CA LEU A 6 -36.81 23.87 36.87
C LEU A 6 -36.37 23.31 38.22
N LYS A 7 -36.86 22.12 38.55
CA LYS A 7 -36.34 21.34 39.69
C LYS A 7 -35.17 20.51 39.19
N ILE A 8 -33.94 20.95 39.51
CA ILE A 8 -32.68 20.25 39.14
C ILE A 8 -32.08 19.68 40.42
N ASP A 9 -31.95 18.36 40.46
CA ASP A 9 -31.29 17.68 41.56
C ASP A 9 -29.75 17.68 41.36
N THR A 10 -29.01 17.53 42.45
CA THR A 10 -27.53 17.57 42.40
C THR A 10 -26.88 16.30 41.83
N GLN A 11 -27.65 15.21 41.69
CA GLN A 11 -27.21 13.93 41.20
C GLN A 11 -28.36 13.15 40.56
N TYR A 12 -28.05 12.43 39.45
CA TYR A 12 -28.96 11.52 38.76
C TYR A 12 -28.30 10.20 38.53
N GLN A 13 -29.08 9.10 38.50
CA GLN A 13 -28.65 7.74 38.17
C GLN A 13 -29.62 7.18 37.11
N THR A 14 -29.05 6.53 36.11
CA THR A 14 -29.85 6.07 34.94
C THR A 14 -30.85 4.98 35.28
N THR A 15 -30.64 4.20 36.34
CA THR A 15 -31.55 3.11 36.77
C THR A 15 -32.67 3.56 37.69
N ASP A 16 -32.45 4.58 38.51
CA ASP A 16 -33.42 5.01 39.53
C ASP A 16 -34.23 6.22 39.11
N GLN A 17 -33.69 7.01 38.20
CA GLN A 17 -34.33 8.20 37.67
C GLN A 17 -34.19 8.18 36.15
N GLN A 18 -35.25 8.41 35.45
CA GLN A 18 -35.23 8.56 34.01
C GLN A 18 -34.48 9.88 33.66
N VAL A 19 -33.15 9.84 33.67
CA VAL A 19 -32.27 11.01 33.45
C VAL A 19 -32.68 11.82 32.23
N VAL A 20 -33.12 11.15 31.19
CA VAL A 20 -33.59 11.79 29.95
C VAL A 20 -34.85 12.63 30.23
N ASP A 21 -35.88 12.03 30.83
CA ASP A 21 -37.19 12.66 30.98
C ASP A 21 -37.23 13.66 32.15
N SER A 22 -36.47 13.40 33.23
CA SER A 22 -36.50 14.23 34.42
C SER A 22 -35.48 15.36 34.46
N PHE A 23 -34.40 15.25 33.65
CA PHE A 23 -33.32 16.23 33.63
C PHE A 23 -32.98 16.75 32.25
N LEU A 24 -32.59 15.90 31.30
CA LEU A 24 -32.02 16.37 30.03
C LEU A 24 -33.08 17.02 29.13
N ILE A 25 -34.25 16.41 28.92
CA ILE A 25 -35.29 17.00 28.09
C ILE A 25 -35.82 18.32 28.67
N PRO A 26 -36.15 18.42 29.98
CA PRO A 26 -36.60 19.68 30.57
C PRO A 26 -35.56 20.80 30.47
N THR A 27 -34.26 20.50 30.73
CA THR A 27 -33.21 21.51 30.64
C THR A 27 -32.91 21.92 29.21
N LEU A 28 -32.90 20.97 28.25
CA LEU A 28 -32.74 21.25 26.83
C LEU A 28 -33.86 22.16 26.30
N SER A 29 -35.09 21.93 26.78
CA SER A 29 -36.27 22.69 26.35
C SER A 29 -36.21 24.15 26.73
N GLU A 30 -35.47 24.50 27.77
CA GLU A 30 -35.29 25.88 28.25
C GLU A 30 -33.94 26.49 27.81
N ALA A 31 -33.05 25.66 27.23
CA ALA A 31 -31.70 26.07 26.87
C ALA A 31 -31.64 26.96 25.60
N LYS A 32 -30.59 27.76 25.51
CA LYS A 32 -30.10 28.51 24.34
C LYS A 32 -28.80 27.93 23.80
N ARG A 33 -28.03 27.29 24.64
CA ARG A 33 -26.78 26.63 24.26
C ARG A 33 -26.68 25.29 24.97
N TYR A 34 -26.35 24.26 24.22
CA TYR A 34 -26.01 22.95 24.74
C TYR A 34 -24.63 22.57 24.20
N CYS A 35 -23.67 22.38 25.06
CA CYS A 35 -22.33 21.93 24.78
C CYS A 35 -22.17 20.53 25.37
N ARG A 36 -21.80 19.56 24.55
CA ARG A 36 -21.64 18.18 25.01
C ARG A 36 -20.26 17.64 24.62
N VAL A 37 -19.55 17.07 25.58
CA VAL A 37 -18.33 16.27 25.38
C VAL A 37 -18.69 14.82 25.70
N SER A 38 -18.44 13.90 24.77
CA SER A 38 -18.76 12.48 24.90
C SER A 38 -17.69 11.60 24.29
N ALA A 39 -17.26 10.59 25.06
CA ALA A 39 -16.28 9.62 24.57
C ALA A 39 -16.88 8.65 23.57
N TYR A 40 -18.16 8.31 23.74
CA TYR A 40 -18.90 7.41 22.86
C TYR A 40 -20.22 8.05 22.46
N PHE A 41 -20.60 7.82 21.20
CA PHE A 41 -21.74 8.46 20.57
C PHE A 41 -22.56 7.45 19.76
N SER A 42 -23.88 7.64 19.73
CA SER A 42 -24.75 6.98 18.76
C SER A 42 -25.96 7.85 18.42
N LEU A 43 -26.40 7.83 17.17
CA LEU A 43 -27.62 8.53 16.72
C LEU A 43 -28.86 8.05 17.46
N LYS A 44 -28.92 6.79 17.88
CA LYS A 44 -29.99 6.29 18.74
C LYS A 44 -30.04 7.02 20.10
N GLY A 45 -28.87 7.41 20.65
CA GLY A 45 -28.80 8.25 21.85
C GLY A 45 -29.40 9.63 21.63
N ILE A 46 -29.11 10.25 20.48
CA ILE A 46 -29.71 11.53 20.08
C ILE A 46 -31.23 11.43 19.94
N GLN A 47 -31.74 10.33 19.44
CA GLN A 47 -33.23 10.13 19.33
C GLN A 47 -33.92 10.14 20.68
N LEU A 48 -33.26 9.70 21.76
CA LEU A 48 -33.81 9.81 23.12
C LEU A 48 -33.96 11.26 23.58
N LEU A 49 -33.14 12.16 23.08
CA LEU A 49 -33.15 13.58 23.38
C LEU A 49 -33.96 14.41 22.37
N ALA A 50 -34.62 13.78 21.40
CA ALA A 50 -35.21 14.46 20.26
C ALA A 50 -36.15 15.61 20.66
N ALA A 51 -37.06 15.42 21.61
CA ALA A 51 -37.99 16.45 22.06
C ALA A 51 -37.27 17.68 22.65
N GLY A 52 -36.22 17.46 23.43
CA GLY A 52 -35.43 18.54 24.01
C GLY A 52 -34.59 19.29 22.96
N LEU A 53 -33.97 18.57 22.01
CA LEU A 53 -33.18 19.17 20.95
C LEU A 53 -34.02 19.93 19.92
N GLU A 54 -35.18 19.43 19.56
CA GLU A 54 -36.13 20.15 18.72
C GLU A 54 -36.60 21.47 19.40
N GLN A 55 -36.87 21.42 20.70
CA GLN A 55 -37.25 22.61 21.43
C GLN A 55 -36.08 23.61 21.57
N LEU A 56 -34.83 23.11 21.80
CA LEU A 56 -33.63 23.93 21.77
C LEU A 56 -33.50 24.65 20.41
N ALA A 57 -33.71 23.95 19.31
CA ALA A 57 -33.69 24.54 17.97
C ALA A 57 -34.81 25.58 17.77
N CYS A 58 -36.03 25.29 18.22
CA CYS A 58 -37.15 26.23 18.20
C CYS A 58 -36.85 27.50 19.01
N ASN A 59 -36.12 27.37 20.10
CA ASN A 59 -35.67 28.51 20.90
C ASN A 59 -34.54 29.32 20.24
N ASP A 60 -34.17 29.03 18.99
CA ASP A 60 -32.99 29.58 18.31
C ASP A 60 -31.68 29.26 19.07
N GLY A 61 -31.62 28.14 19.70
CA GLY A 61 -30.47 27.63 20.45
C GLY A 61 -29.47 26.88 19.56
N ARG A 62 -28.30 26.61 20.12
CA ARG A 62 -27.21 25.89 19.43
C ARG A 62 -26.77 24.68 20.21
N TYR A 63 -26.57 23.58 19.49
CA TYR A 63 -25.99 22.34 19.98
C TYR A 63 -24.54 22.20 19.48
N GLN A 64 -23.59 22.09 20.39
CA GLN A 64 -22.17 21.90 20.10
C GLN A 64 -21.73 20.55 20.67
N LEU A 65 -21.43 19.59 19.80
CA LEU A 65 -21.08 18.22 20.17
C LEU A 65 -19.62 17.94 19.87
N LEU A 66 -18.86 17.60 20.91
CA LEU A 66 -17.46 17.21 20.80
C LEU A 66 -17.34 15.71 21.13
N LEU A 67 -16.92 14.93 20.16
CA LEU A 67 -16.81 13.48 20.24
C LEU A 67 -15.36 13.02 20.26
N SER A 68 -15.11 11.81 20.77
CA SER A 68 -13.86 11.11 20.49
C SER A 68 -13.85 10.56 19.07
N SER A 69 -12.72 10.02 18.64
CA SER A 69 -12.61 9.31 17.36
C SER A 69 -13.45 8.01 17.28
N HIS A 70 -14.01 7.55 18.40
CA HIS A 70 -14.81 6.33 18.48
C HIS A 70 -16.27 6.61 18.13
N ILE A 71 -16.54 6.77 16.86
CA ILE A 71 -17.86 6.95 16.27
C ILE A 71 -18.08 5.88 15.21
N SER A 72 -19.29 5.34 15.07
CA SER A 72 -19.59 4.41 14.00
C SER A 72 -19.62 5.11 12.64
N GLU A 73 -19.31 4.38 11.57
CA GLU A 73 -19.30 4.91 10.21
C GLU A 73 -20.69 5.45 9.82
N THR A 74 -21.75 4.75 10.18
CA THR A 74 -23.12 5.18 9.93
C THR A 74 -23.48 6.49 10.62
N ASP A 75 -23.05 6.66 11.88
CA ASP A 75 -23.26 7.89 12.63
C ASP A 75 -22.44 9.05 12.04
N PHE A 76 -21.21 8.76 11.61
CA PHE A 76 -20.34 9.73 10.95
C PHE A 76 -20.91 10.20 9.60
N ASP A 77 -21.39 9.28 8.77
CA ASP A 77 -21.96 9.59 7.46
C ASP A 77 -23.24 10.43 7.58
N GLU A 78 -24.10 10.17 8.56
CA GLU A 78 -25.30 10.98 8.80
C GLU A 78 -24.93 12.43 9.21
N ILE A 79 -23.93 12.58 10.08
CA ILE A 79 -23.41 13.91 10.44
C ILE A 79 -22.88 14.62 9.20
N LYS A 80 -22.11 13.92 8.37
CA LYS A 80 -21.52 14.48 7.15
C LYS A 80 -22.57 14.87 6.11
N GLN A 81 -23.62 14.09 5.94
CA GLN A 81 -24.78 14.47 5.12
C GLN A 81 -25.40 15.78 5.56
N GLY A 82 -25.51 16.02 6.88
CA GLY A 82 -25.99 17.29 7.42
C GLY A 82 -25.15 18.49 6.96
N TYR A 83 -23.80 18.37 6.96
CA TYR A 83 -22.90 19.40 6.46
C TYR A 83 -22.99 19.59 4.94
N GLU A 84 -23.13 18.53 4.16
CA GLU A 84 -23.34 18.61 2.71
C GLU A 84 -24.65 19.35 2.38
N TRP A 85 -25.73 19.05 3.10
CA TRP A 85 -27.00 19.76 2.95
C TRP A 85 -26.89 21.22 3.36
N ARG A 86 -26.17 21.55 4.45
CA ARG A 86 -25.88 22.93 4.85
C ARG A 86 -25.22 23.73 3.72
N ASN A 87 -24.20 23.14 3.08
CA ASN A 87 -23.48 23.77 1.98
C ASN A 87 -24.39 23.99 0.77
N ARG A 88 -25.21 22.99 0.40
CA ARG A 88 -26.19 23.12 -0.69
C ARG A 88 -27.25 24.20 -0.40
N LEU A 89 -27.70 24.32 0.85
CA LEU A 89 -28.64 25.38 1.24
C LEU A 89 -27.99 26.77 1.14
N ARG A 90 -26.74 26.92 1.56
CA ARG A 90 -26.00 28.18 1.42
C ARG A 90 -25.79 28.59 -0.04
N GLU A 91 -25.43 27.64 -0.92
CA GLU A 91 -25.27 27.87 -2.35
C GLU A 91 -26.59 28.30 -3.01
N LYS A 92 -27.71 27.66 -2.68
CA LYS A 92 -29.04 28.02 -3.21
C LYS A 92 -29.53 29.38 -2.73
N LEU A 93 -29.26 29.75 -1.49
CA LEU A 93 -29.58 31.09 -0.97
C LEU A 93 -28.81 32.20 -1.72
N GLN A 94 -27.67 31.87 -2.28
CA GLN A 94 -26.91 32.81 -3.13
C GLN A 94 -27.46 32.88 -4.58
N CYS A 95 -28.15 31.86 -5.08
CA CYS A 95 -28.62 31.74 -6.46
C CYS A 95 -30.10 32.11 -6.68
N GLN A 96 -30.88 32.44 -5.67
CA GLN A 96 -32.33 32.82 -5.73
C GLN A 96 -33.29 31.79 -6.35
N ASP A 97 -32.91 30.52 -6.50
CA ASP A 97 -33.80 29.46 -6.98
C ASP A 97 -34.37 28.65 -5.80
N ALA A 98 -35.63 28.94 -5.47
CA ALA A 98 -36.36 28.25 -4.40
C ALA A 98 -37.25 27.14 -4.97
N ASP A 99 -36.64 26.00 -5.29
CA ASP A 99 -37.37 24.75 -5.41
C ASP A 99 -37.32 23.97 -4.11
N ASP A 100 -38.51 23.45 -3.70
CA ASP A 100 -38.70 22.69 -2.45
C ASP A 100 -37.71 21.53 -2.35
N ILE A 101 -36.81 21.66 -1.37
CA ILE A 101 -35.86 20.61 -1.07
C ILE A 101 -36.52 19.61 -0.13
N ASP A 102 -36.70 18.39 -0.57
CA ASP A 102 -37.29 17.33 0.23
C ASP A 102 -36.30 16.85 1.33
N GLN A 103 -36.39 17.46 2.52
CA GLN A 103 -35.59 17.12 3.72
C GLN A 103 -36.12 15.88 4.48
N LYS A 104 -37.15 15.19 3.95
CA LYS A 104 -37.86 14.10 4.63
C LYS A 104 -37.04 12.86 4.95
N HIS A 105 -35.81 12.76 4.42
CA HIS A 105 -34.94 11.60 4.58
C HIS A 105 -33.72 11.83 5.46
N LEU A 106 -33.56 13.04 6.05
CA LEU A 106 -32.46 13.31 6.96
C LEU A 106 -32.82 12.93 8.40
N GLY A 107 -31.88 12.28 9.10
CA GLY A 107 -31.98 12.05 10.52
C GLY A 107 -32.00 13.37 11.32
N LEU A 108 -32.41 13.31 12.58
CA LEU A 108 -32.57 14.50 13.44
C LEU A 108 -31.28 15.33 13.52
N LEU A 109 -30.12 14.71 13.78
CA LEU A 109 -28.87 15.43 13.93
C LEU A 109 -28.41 16.04 12.59
N ALA A 110 -28.52 15.31 11.49
CA ALA A 110 -28.22 15.83 10.16
C ALA A 110 -29.10 17.03 9.78
N LYS A 111 -30.38 17.01 10.17
CA LYS A 111 -31.30 18.13 9.98
C LYS A 111 -30.87 19.35 10.81
N LEU A 112 -30.55 19.17 12.09
CA LEU A 112 -30.06 20.27 12.95
C LEU A 112 -28.75 20.88 12.42
N ILE A 113 -27.85 20.06 11.88
CA ILE A 113 -26.61 20.51 11.23
C ILE A 113 -26.92 21.30 9.96
N ALA A 114 -27.81 20.80 9.10
CA ALA A 114 -28.21 21.47 7.86
C ALA A 114 -28.83 22.86 8.13
N GLU A 115 -29.61 22.99 9.23
CA GLU A 115 -30.26 24.23 9.67
C GLU A 115 -29.33 25.15 10.48
N GLU A 116 -28.06 24.84 10.60
CA GLU A 116 -27.04 25.59 11.40
C GLU A 116 -27.36 25.65 12.91
N LYS A 117 -28.15 24.71 13.41
CA LYS A 117 -28.51 24.58 14.82
C LYS A 117 -27.57 23.66 15.59
N ALA A 118 -26.86 22.77 14.91
CA ALA A 118 -25.85 21.89 15.50
C ALA A 118 -24.53 21.97 14.76
N ASP A 119 -23.44 21.80 15.51
CA ASP A 119 -22.09 21.60 15.01
C ASP A 119 -21.42 20.44 15.75
N VAL A 120 -20.67 19.62 15.03
CA VAL A 120 -19.96 18.43 15.56
C VAL A 120 -18.49 18.53 15.26
N LYS A 121 -17.66 18.27 16.27
CA LYS A 121 -16.21 18.17 16.15
C LYS A 121 -15.71 16.88 16.76
N ILE A 122 -14.54 16.42 16.29
CA ILE A 122 -13.87 15.25 16.83
C ILE A 122 -12.61 15.67 17.57
N ALA A 123 -12.41 15.14 18.78
CA ALA A 123 -11.25 15.39 19.62
C ALA A 123 -10.27 14.20 19.60
N PHE A 124 -8.98 14.50 19.56
CA PHE A 124 -7.88 13.53 19.49
C PHE A 124 -6.78 13.92 20.45
N LEU A 125 -6.03 12.94 20.96
CA LEU A 125 -4.85 13.20 21.76
C LEU A 125 -3.62 13.47 20.86
N LYS A 126 -2.87 14.54 21.14
CA LYS A 126 -1.68 14.94 20.36
C LYS A 126 -0.59 13.87 20.31
N GLU A 127 -0.46 13.08 21.37
CA GLU A 127 0.56 12.04 21.45
C GLU A 127 0.16 10.72 20.79
N GLY A 128 -1.07 10.62 20.25
CA GLY A 128 -1.56 9.45 19.51
C GLY A 128 -1.69 8.18 20.34
N LYS A 129 -1.56 8.27 21.67
CA LYS A 129 -1.74 7.13 22.59
C LYS A 129 -2.91 7.40 23.50
N GLY A 130 -3.88 6.50 23.52
CA GLY A 130 -5.07 6.58 24.34
C GLY A 130 -6.25 7.28 23.66
N ILE A 131 -7.39 7.21 24.31
CA ILE A 131 -8.69 7.72 23.83
C ILE A 131 -8.98 9.03 24.54
N PHE A 132 -9.54 10.00 23.81
CA PHE A 132 -10.19 11.15 24.43
C PHE A 132 -11.47 10.67 25.14
N HIS A 133 -11.39 10.44 26.47
CA HIS A 133 -12.43 9.74 27.25
C HIS A 133 -13.14 10.64 28.26
N ASP A 134 -13.40 11.86 27.89
CA ASP A 134 -14.06 12.84 28.74
C ASP A 134 -15.57 12.89 28.50
N LYS A 135 -16.35 13.20 29.56
CA LYS A 135 -17.80 13.18 29.50
C LYS A 135 -18.39 14.26 30.42
N PHE A 136 -18.79 15.34 29.80
CA PHE A 136 -19.56 16.39 30.51
C PHE A 136 -20.47 17.14 29.53
N GLY A 137 -21.49 17.83 30.09
CA GLY A 137 -22.38 18.68 29.32
C GLY A 137 -22.62 20.00 30.03
N LEU A 138 -22.73 21.07 29.24
CA LEU A 138 -22.99 22.41 29.67
C LEU A 138 -24.25 22.92 28.96
N LEU A 139 -25.20 23.41 29.73
CA LEU A 139 -26.40 24.07 29.21
C LEU A 139 -26.41 25.51 29.69
N GLU A 140 -26.89 26.40 28.84
CA GLU A 140 -27.03 27.84 29.16
C GLU A 140 -28.42 28.32 28.69
N ASP A 141 -29.16 29.01 29.55
CA ASP A 141 -30.46 29.56 29.22
C ASP A 141 -30.35 30.99 28.64
N SER A 142 -31.51 31.62 28.37
CA SER A 142 -31.58 32.99 27.81
C SER A 142 -31.19 34.10 28.80
N GLU A 143 -31.10 33.79 30.09
CA GLU A 143 -30.70 34.72 31.16
C GLU A 143 -29.24 34.56 31.56
N GLY A 144 -28.51 33.61 30.93
CA GLY A 144 -27.09 33.33 31.20
C GLY A 144 -26.89 32.38 32.39
N ASN A 145 -27.96 31.76 32.92
CA ASN A 145 -27.81 30.69 33.94
C ASN A 145 -27.24 29.47 33.29
N LYS A 146 -26.33 28.76 34.00
CA LYS A 146 -25.61 27.62 33.46
C LYS A 146 -25.80 26.38 34.34
N VAL A 147 -25.90 25.26 33.66
CA VAL A 147 -25.95 23.92 34.26
C VAL A 147 -24.82 23.10 33.69
N LEU A 148 -23.94 22.61 34.54
CA LEU A 148 -22.89 21.66 34.23
C LEU A 148 -23.31 20.29 34.74
N PHE A 149 -23.22 19.28 33.92
CA PHE A 149 -23.30 17.91 34.36
C PHE A 149 -22.09 17.11 33.91
N SER A 150 -21.58 16.25 34.79
CA SER A 150 -20.42 15.40 34.53
C SER A 150 -20.59 14.03 35.18
N GLY A 151 -19.99 12.99 34.60
CA GLY A 151 -20.15 11.64 35.11
C GLY A 151 -19.70 10.59 34.12
N SER A 152 -20.21 9.36 34.27
CA SER A 152 -19.87 8.25 33.39
C SER A 152 -20.72 8.18 32.10
N ALA A 153 -21.87 8.89 32.07
CA ALA A 153 -22.83 8.82 30.96
C ALA A 153 -22.32 9.40 29.63
N ASN A 154 -22.39 8.60 28.58
CA ASN A 154 -22.10 8.98 27.18
C ASN A 154 -23.36 9.39 26.44
N GLU A 155 -23.20 10.06 25.28
CA GLU A 155 -24.29 10.40 24.36
C GLU A 155 -24.59 9.17 23.46
N SER A 156 -24.97 8.08 24.11
CA SER A 156 -25.31 6.81 23.48
C SER A 156 -26.51 6.17 24.18
N THR A 157 -27.18 5.22 23.54
CA THR A 157 -28.32 4.51 24.13
C THR A 157 -27.92 3.83 25.44
N GLY A 158 -26.74 3.20 25.49
CA GLY A 158 -26.19 2.59 26.70
C GLY A 158 -25.98 3.59 27.82
N GLY A 159 -25.36 4.75 27.52
CA GLY A 159 -25.04 5.77 28.49
C GLY A 159 -26.26 6.58 29.01
N LEU A 160 -27.37 6.63 28.26
CA LEU A 160 -28.53 7.42 28.60
C LEU A 160 -29.69 6.59 29.19
N SER A 161 -29.74 5.27 28.92
CA SER A 161 -30.93 4.47 29.31
C SER A 161 -30.65 3.06 29.83
N SER A 162 -29.60 2.36 29.35
CA SER A 162 -29.46 0.92 29.63
C SER A 162 -28.31 0.56 30.59
N ASN A 163 -27.30 1.39 30.71
CA ASN A 163 -26.20 1.16 31.66
C ASN A 163 -26.48 1.84 33.00
N TYR A 164 -25.85 1.32 34.07
CA TYR A 164 -25.84 2.05 35.34
C TYR A 164 -24.82 3.17 35.30
N GLU A 165 -25.28 4.41 35.08
CA GLU A 165 -24.46 5.59 35.00
C GLU A 165 -24.83 6.60 36.10
N SER A 166 -23.87 7.37 36.54
CA SER A 166 -24.07 8.42 37.57
C SER A 166 -23.66 9.78 36.99
N ILE A 167 -24.52 10.76 37.18
CA ILE A 167 -24.33 12.14 36.73
C ILE A 167 -24.42 13.07 37.93
N ILE A 168 -23.41 13.92 38.11
CA ILE A 168 -23.37 14.98 39.10
C ILE A 168 -23.69 16.29 38.38
N VAL A 169 -24.51 17.12 38.98
CA VAL A 169 -24.97 18.39 38.39
C VAL A 169 -24.59 19.57 39.29
N ASP A 170 -23.94 20.55 38.67
CA ASP A 170 -23.59 21.85 39.25
C ASP A 170 -24.39 22.97 38.55
N VAL A 171 -24.83 23.95 39.31
CA VAL A 171 -25.60 25.08 38.77
C VAL A 171 -24.93 26.40 39.08
N SER A 172 -25.03 27.37 38.19
CA SER A 172 -24.38 28.70 38.34
C SER A 172 -24.92 29.53 39.49
N TRP A 173 -26.12 29.25 39.92
CA TRP A 173 -26.79 29.93 41.06
C TRP A 173 -26.60 29.20 42.40
N ASP A 174 -25.76 28.20 42.47
CA ASP A 174 -25.36 27.55 43.73
C ASP A 174 -24.65 28.55 44.65
N GLU A 175 -24.94 28.48 45.94
CA GLU A 175 -24.35 29.38 46.96
C GLU A 175 -22.85 29.12 47.15
N SER A 176 -22.41 27.88 46.89
CA SER A 176 -21.00 27.46 47.06
C SER A 176 -20.07 28.10 46.00
N ASN A 177 -19.12 28.88 46.47
CA ASN A 177 -18.09 29.44 45.60
C ASN A 177 -17.25 28.36 44.87
N ARG A 178 -17.06 27.19 45.48
CA ARG A 178 -16.33 26.05 44.87
C ARG A 178 -17.11 25.46 43.69
N VAL A 179 -18.44 25.34 43.79
CA VAL A 179 -19.30 24.87 42.71
C VAL A 179 -19.23 25.82 41.53
N ARG A 180 -19.40 27.11 41.78
CA ARG A 180 -19.29 28.14 40.73
C ARG A 180 -17.93 28.20 40.05
N GLN A 181 -16.84 28.06 40.82
CA GLN A 181 -15.47 28.02 40.27
C GLN A 181 -15.26 26.77 39.40
N ARG A 182 -15.75 25.59 39.80
CA ARG A 182 -15.65 24.36 39.00
C ARG A 182 -16.45 24.51 37.72
N LEU A 183 -17.68 24.97 37.78
CA LEU A 183 -18.53 25.24 36.62
C LEU A 183 -17.83 26.17 35.63
N GLN A 184 -17.28 27.31 36.11
CA GLN A 184 -16.58 28.24 35.24
C GLN A 184 -15.32 27.63 34.60
N ALA A 185 -14.56 26.82 35.36
CA ALA A 185 -13.39 26.16 34.85
C ALA A 185 -13.74 25.18 33.69
N GLU A 186 -14.88 24.48 33.79
CA GLU A 186 -15.34 23.58 32.73
C GLU A 186 -15.92 24.33 31.52
N VAL A 187 -16.55 25.48 31.73
CA VAL A 187 -16.94 26.38 30.62
C VAL A 187 -15.70 26.80 29.84
N ASP A 188 -14.69 27.33 30.53
CA ASP A 188 -13.45 27.80 29.92
C ASP A 188 -12.70 26.65 29.24
N ARG A 189 -12.77 25.43 29.80
CA ARG A 189 -12.19 24.22 29.24
C ARG A 189 -12.91 23.80 27.97
N PHE A 190 -14.24 23.79 27.93
CA PHE A 190 -14.99 23.49 26.70
C PHE A 190 -14.62 24.45 25.58
N ASP A 191 -14.52 25.76 25.88
CA ASP A 191 -14.15 26.75 24.88
C ASP A 191 -12.72 26.56 24.35
N ARG A 192 -11.76 26.10 25.19
CA ARG A 192 -10.41 25.74 24.75
C ARG A 192 -10.44 24.44 23.89
N LEU A 193 -11.18 23.42 24.29
CA LEU A 193 -11.37 22.18 23.54
C LEU A 193 -12.00 22.46 22.18
N TRP A 194 -13.11 23.21 22.17
CA TRP A 194 -13.84 23.53 20.94
C TRP A 194 -13.01 24.32 19.94
N SER A 195 -12.13 25.19 20.41
CA SER A 195 -11.24 26.02 19.58
C SER A 195 -9.86 25.38 19.33
N SER A 196 -9.68 24.10 19.67
CA SER A 196 -8.40 23.37 19.54
C SER A 196 -7.21 24.04 20.25
N ARG A 197 -7.48 24.68 21.42
CA ARG A 197 -6.47 25.37 22.24
C ARG A 197 -6.18 24.66 23.56
N GLU A 198 -6.79 23.52 23.82
CA GLU A 198 -6.48 22.70 25.00
C GLU A 198 -5.16 21.96 24.80
N ASP A 199 -4.28 22.02 25.82
CA ASP A 199 -3.01 21.34 25.76
C ASP A 199 -3.19 19.81 25.71
N GLY A 200 -2.49 19.16 24.77
CA GLY A 200 -2.56 17.72 24.61
C GLY A 200 -3.74 17.21 23.77
N VAL A 201 -4.69 18.08 23.37
CA VAL A 201 -5.85 17.71 22.55
C VAL A 201 -5.87 18.53 21.25
N ILE A 202 -6.27 17.90 20.18
CA ILE A 202 -6.59 18.56 18.89
C ILE A 202 -8.05 18.29 18.59
N THR A 203 -8.73 19.31 18.04
CA THR A 203 -10.14 19.21 17.70
C THR A 203 -10.36 19.65 16.25
N GLU A 204 -11.02 18.81 15.46
CA GLU A 204 -11.27 19.02 14.04
C GLU A 204 -12.76 18.98 13.72
N ASP A 205 -13.16 19.75 12.70
CA ASP A 205 -14.53 19.73 12.19
C ASP A 205 -14.80 18.43 11.41
N VAL A 206 -15.94 17.80 11.64
CA VAL A 206 -16.33 16.57 10.93
C VAL A 206 -16.44 16.78 9.42
N SER A 207 -16.80 17.99 8.97
CA SER A 207 -16.84 18.34 7.55
C SER A 207 -15.51 18.09 6.83
N ASP A 208 -14.39 18.23 7.55
CA ASP A 208 -13.03 18.14 7.01
C ASP A 208 -12.41 16.75 7.14
N LEU A 209 -13.08 15.82 7.84
CA LEU A 209 -12.62 14.47 8.09
C LEU A 209 -13.20 13.44 7.10
N VAL A 210 -12.49 12.34 6.92
CA VAL A 210 -12.94 11.14 6.22
C VAL A 210 -12.98 10.00 7.24
N TYR A 211 -14.01 9.14 7.17
CA TYR A 211 -14.21 8.10 8.19
C TYR A 211 -13.02 7.13 8.32
N GLU A 212 -12.38 6.78 7.21
CA GLU A 212 -11.20 5.91 7.22
C GLU A 212 -10.02 6.50 8.02
N GLN A 213 -9.96 7.82 8.16
CA GLN A 213 -8.97 8.48 9.02
C GLN A 213 -9.31 8.29 10.50
N LEU A 214 -10.59 8.26 10.84
CA LEU A 214 -11.06 8.00 12.22
C LEU A 214 -10.84 6.54 12.62
N ALA A 215 -11.11 5.61 11.70
CA ALA A 215 -10.97 4.19 11.93
C ALA A 215 -9.55 3.78 12.35
N GLN A 216 -8.52 4.53 11.91
CA GLN A 216 -7.13 4.30 12.30
C GLN A 216 -6.87 4.57 13.80
N TYR A 217 -7.60 5.47 14.40
CA TYR A 217 -7.50 5.77 15.83
C TYR A 217 -8.32 4.82 16.71
N GLN A 218 -9.26 4.11 16.10
CA GLN A 218 -10.12 3.14 16.79
C GLN A 218 -9.39 1.81 17.11
N GLY A 219 -8.33 1.46 16.34
CA GLY A 219 -7.58 0.21 16.47
C GLY A 219 -6.40 0.24 17.44
N MET A 220 -6.17 1.32 18.19
CA MET A 220 -4.97 1.50 19.01
C MET A 220 -5.04 0.99 20.44
N GLU A 221 -6.18 0.55 20.94
CA GLU A 221 -6.29 -0.13 22.24
C GLU A 221 -7.34 -1.23 22.16
N ASP A 222 -6.97 -2.43 22.65
CA ASP A 222 -7.94 -3.41 23.14
C ASP A 222 -8.72 -2.75 24.30
N CYS A 223 -9.77 -2.01 23.98
CA CYS A 223 -10.77 -1.70 24.98
C CYS A 223 -11.57 -2.98 25.22
N PRO A 224 -11.49 -3.59 26.40
CA PRO A 224 -12.40 -4.68 26.74
C PRO A 224 -13.80 -4.09 26.78
N GLY A 225 -14.57 -4.26 25.69
CA GLY A 225 -15.96 -3.86 25.64
C GLY A 225 -16.44 -3.12 24.41
N MET A 226 -15.55 -2.80 23.43
CA MET A 226 -15.98 -2.31 22.12
C MET A 226 -15.27 -3.07 21.01
N VAL A 227 -15.55 -4.32 20.90
CA VAL A 227 -15.96 -4.90 19.64
C VAL A 227 -17.30 -4.21 19.37
N ASP A 228 -17.49 -3.57 18.22
CA ASP A 228 -18.80 -3.41 17.64
C ASP A 228 -19.32 -4.85 17.47
N GLN A 229 -19.87 -5.41 18.54
CA GLN A 229 -20.65 -6.62 18.47
C GLN A 229 -21.86 -6.15 17.70
N LYS A 230 -21.81 -6.33 16.37
CA LYS A 230 -22.98 -6.12 15.54
C LYS A 230 -24.07 -6.88 16.24
N GLU A 231 -25.02 -6.15 16.83
CA GLU A 231 -26.11 -6.73 17.59
C GLU A 231 -26.67 -7.89 16.79
N ASP A 232 -26.94 -9.01 17.42
CA ASP A 232 -27.51 -10.18 16.77
C ASP A 232 -28.73 -9.77 15.95
N SER A 233 -28.79 -10.22 14.72
CA SER A 233 -29.91 -9.92 13.83
C SER A 233 -31.22 -10.47 14.40
N GLN A 234 -32.28 -9.67 14.38
CA GLN A 234 -33.62 -10.15 14.62
C GLN A 234 -34.27 -10.54 13.28
N LEU A 235 -34.65 -11.80 13.15
CA LEU A 235 -35.39 -12.25 11.99
C LEU A 235 -36.76 -11.56 11.93
N PRO A 236 -37.31 -11.29 10.73
CA PRO A 236 -38.70 -10.81 10.61
C PRO A 236 -39.66 -11.74 11.33
N GLU A 237 -40.69 -11.17 11.98
CA GLU A 237 -41.66 -11.93 12.74
C GLU A 237 -42.34 -13.01 11.86
N GLY A 238 -42.28 -14.27 12.29
CA GLY A 238 -42.83 -15.40 11.54
C GLY A 238 -42.02 -15.85 10.31
N PHE A 239 -40.75 -15.43 10.15
CA PHE A 239 -39.93 -15.84 9.02
C PHE A 239 -39.59 -17.33 9.09
N GLU A 240 -39.95 -18.06 8.02
CA GLU A 240 -39.58 -19.45 7.79
C GLU A 240 -38.80 -19.56 6.46
N GLY A 241 -37.49 -19.84 6.52
CA GLY A 241 -36.64 -19.90 5.32
C GLY A 241 -35.16 -19.92 5.63
N TRP A 242 -34.41 -19.49 4.66
CA TRP A 242 -32.96 -19.33 4.75
C TRP A 242 -32.61 -17.86 4.99
N ALA A 243 -31.70 -17.62 5.94
CA ALA A 243 -31.28 -16.26 6.22
C ALA A 243 -29.77 -16.14 6.46
N PHE A 244 -29.22 -14.99 6.08
CA PHE A 244 -27.92 -14.54 6.53
C PHE A 244 -28.11 -13.44 7.58
N ILE A 245 -27.48 -13.62 8.73
CA ILE A 245 -27.64 -12.76 9.90
C ILE A 245 -26.29 -12.40 10.51
N TYR A 246 -26.26 -11.33 11.31
CA TYR A 246 -25.20 -11.13 12.30
C TYR A 246 -25.54 -11.88 13.58
N LYS A 247 -24.57 -12.65 14.10
CA LYS A 247 -24.63 -13.33 15.38
C LYS A 247 -23.23 -13.37 15.98
N ASP A 248 -23.09 -12.97 17.24
CA ASP A 248 -21.81 -12.86 17.96
C ASP A 248 -20.76 -12.02 17.18
N GLY A 249 -21.21 -11.02 16.41
CA GLY A 249 -20.36 -10.16 15.59
C GLY A 249 -20.03 -10.68 14.18
N ASP A 250 -20.32 -11.95 13.88
CA ASP A 250 -20.01 -12.63 12.63
C ASP A 250 -21.24 -12.85 11.76
N VAL A 251 -21.02 -13.09 10.47
CA VAL A 251 -22.09 -13.46 9.54
C VAL A 251 -22.38 -14.96 9.62
N TRP A 252 -23.61 -15.29 9.89
CA TRP A 252 -24.09 -16.68 9.99
C TRP A 252 -25.16 -16.94 8.93
N PHE A 253 -25.13 -18.16 8.40
CA PHE A 253 -26.26 -18.71 7.66
C PHE A 253 -27.17 -19.49 8.61
N ILE A 254 -28.48 -19.25 8.54
CA ILE A 254 -29.49 -19.99 9.30
C ILE A 254 -30.55 -20.56 8.36
N ASP A 255 -31.00 -21.78 8.67
CA ASP A 255 -32.16 -22.43 8.06
C ASP A 255 -33.22 -22.69 9.14
N THR A 256 -34.24 -21.84 9.21
CA THR A 256 -35.35 -21.97 10.18
C THR A 256 -36.32 -23.10 9.83
N THR A 257 -36.13 -23.77 8.69
CA THR A 257 -36.99 -24.90 8.27
C THR A 257 -36.37 -26.28 8.58
N GLU A 258 -35.15 -26.32 9.20
CA GLU A 258 -34.36 -27.53 9.39
C GLU A 258 -35.09 -28.61 10.25
N GLU A 259 -35.89 -28.21 11.24
CA GLU A 259 -36.61 -29.12 12.12
C GLU A 259 -37.80 -29.81 11.44
N ARG A 260 -38.30 -29.28 10.31
CA ARG A 260 -39.49 -29.77 9.60
C ARG A 260 -39.20 -30.58 8.35
N ARG A 261 -37.89 -30.75 7.97
CA ARG A 261 -37.52 -31.42 6.73
C ARG A 261 -37.42 -32.94 6.84
N SER A 262 -37.98 -33.61 5.86
CA SER A 262 -37.76 -35.04 5.64
C SER A 262 -36.32 -35.36 5.23
N GLU A 263 -35.83 -36.59 5.43
CA GLU A 263 -34.47 -36.99 5.02
C GLU A 263 -34.15 -36.74 3.53
N ARG A 264 -35.17 -36.68 2.68
CA ARG A 264 -35.08 -36.41 1.25
C ARG A 264 -34.68 -34.97 0.93
N ASP A 265 -35.01 -34.03 1.81
CA ASP A 265 -34.75 -32.58 1.61
C ASP A 265 -33.43 -32.12 2.19
N ARG A 266 -32.67 -33.00 2.86
CA ARG A 266 -31.35 -32.71 3.41
C ARG A 266 -30.30 -32.39 2.35
N HIS A 267 -30.53 -32.68 1.08
CA HIS A 267 -29.67 -32.29 -0.04
C HIS A 267 -29.69 -30.81 -0.38
N LEU A 268 -30.55 -30.02 0.24
CA LEU A 268 -30.54 -28.56 0.16
C LEU A 268 -29.57 -27.92 1.16
N ARG A 269 -28.93 -28.69 2.05
CA ARG A 269 -27.95 -28.20 3.01
C ARG A 269 -26.79 -27.54 2.30
N ILE A 270 -26.31 -26.41 2.88
CA ILE A 270 -25.00 -25.88 2.64
C ILE A 270 -24.01 -26.84 3.30
N GLY A 271 -23.60 -27.87 2.60
CA GLY A 271 -22.69 -28.92 3.07
C GLY A 271 -22.05 -29.65 1.89
N GLY A 272 -20.86 -30.19 2.08
CA GLY A 272 -20.01 -30.76 1.04
C GLY A 272 -19.01 -29.74 0.50
N ASP A 273 -18.50 -29.94 -0.70
CA ASP A 273 -17.44 -29.10 -1.35
C ASP A 273 -17.72 -27.59 -1.38
N TRP A 274 -18.93 -27.17 -1.01
CA TRP A 274 -19.36 -25.79 -0.99
C TRP A 274 -19.19 -25.12 0.39
N GLY A 275 -19.34 -25.90 1.47
CA GLY A 275 -19.26 -25.37 2.86
C GLY A 275 -17.86 -24.91 3.23
N GLY A 276 -16.84 -25.67 2.95
CA GLY A 276 -15.44 -25.33 3.33
C GLY A 276 -14.88 -24.12 2.62
N LYS A 277 -15.53 -23.61 1.58
CA LYS A 277 -15.10 -22.38 0.89
C LYS A 277 -15.59 -21.09 1.58
N TYR A 278 -16.73 -21.15 2.25
CA TYR A 278 -17.42 -19.96 2.77
C TYR A 278 -17.64 -20.00 4.28
N PHE A 279 -17.62 -21.19 4.89
CA PHE A 279 -18.00 -21.42 6.28
C PHE A 279 -16.91 -22.14 7.04
N LYS A 280 -16.82 -21.88 8.34
CA LYS A 280 -15.93 -22.60 9.28
C LYS A 280 -16.30 -24.08 9.28
N GLU A 281 -15.31 -24.93 9.49
CA GLU A 281 -15.50 -26.40 9.47
C GLU A 281 -16.57 -26.83 10.50
N HIS A 282 -17.53 -27.62 10.07
CA HIS A 282 -18.69 -28.06 10.86
C HIS A 282 -19.59 -26.94 11.43
N SER A 283 -19.55 -25.74 10.85
CA SER A 283 -20.30 -24.57 11.29
C SER A 283 -21.01 -23.89 10.12
N HIS A 284 -22.06 -23.13 10.41
CA HIS A 284 -22.73 -22.22 9.47
C HIS A 284 -22.25 -20.76 9.66
N GLN A 285 -21.21 -20.54 10.48
CA GLN A 285 -20.52 -19.27 10.61
C GLN A 285 -19.63 -19.06 9.37
N MET A 286 -19.73 -17.91 8.74
CA MET A 286 -18.82 -17.57 7.64
C MET A 286 -17.38 -17.49 8.16
N LEU A 287 -16.43 -17.84 7.28
CA LEU A 287 -15.00 -17.70 7.59
C LEU A 287 -14.68 -16.22 7.89
N ASP A 288 -13.84 -16.01 8.86
CA ASP A 288 -13.31 -14.70 9.18
C ASP A 288 -12.53 -14.16 7.98
N ASP A 289 -12.49 -12.85 7.80
CA ASP A 289 -11.74 -12.18 6.72
C ASP A 289 -12.09 -12.60 5.28
N LEU A 290 -13.29 -13.15 5.05
CA LEU A 290 -13.72 -13.38 3.68
C LEU A 290 -13.83 -12.04 2.94
N PRO A 291 -13.21 -11.95 1.75
CA PRO A 291 -13.43 -10.81 0.88
C PRO A 291 -14.94 -10.64 0.61
N TYR A 292 -15.44 -9.41 0.69
CA TYR A 292 -16.87 -9.14 0.53
C TYR A 292 -17.49 -9.67 -0.78
N ALA A 293 -16.69 -9.79 -1.86
CA ALA A 293 -17.17 -10.42 -3.09
C ALA A 293 -17.37 -11.92 -2.98
N VAL A 294 -16.57 -12.57 -2.14
CA VAL A 294 -16.76 -13.98 -1.82
C VAL A 294 -18.05 -14.12 -0.99
N VAL A 295 -18.29 -13.15 -0.08
CA VAL A 295 -19.56 -13.04 0.66
C VAL A 295 -20.71 -12.80 -0.32
N GLU A 296 -20.61 -11.79 -1.20
CA GLU A 296 -21.62 -11.50 -2.25
C GLU A 296 -21.88 -12.72 -3.13
N GLN A 297 -20.84 -13.42 -3.57
CA GLN A 297 -20.99 -14.64 -4.37
C GLN A 297 -21.69 -15.75 -3.58
N CYS A 298 -21.42 -15.88 -2.29
CA CYS A 298 -22.11 -16.82 -1.41
C CYS A 298 -23.60 -16.47 -1.28
N LEU A 299 -23.92 -15.20 -1.00
CA LEU A 299 -25.27 -14.69 -0.90
C LEU A 299 -26.06 -14.92 -2.20
N GLU A 300 -25.49 -14.55 -3.35
CA GLU A 300 -26.09 -14.73 -4.67
C GLU A 300 -26.36 -16.20 -5.00
N LYS A 301 -25.38 -17.09 -4.77
CA LYS A 301 -25.53 -18.52 -4.99
C LYS A 301 -26.60 -19.12 -4.07
N THR A 302 -26.64 -18.66 -2.82
CA THR A 302 -27.66 -19.12 -1.86
C THR A 302 -29.04 -18.62 -2.26
N ARG A 303 -29.18 -17.36 -2.66
CA ARG A 303 -30.42 -16.76 -3.19
C ARG A 303 -30.98 -17.57 -4.37
N LYS A 304 -30.10 -17.84 -5.37
CA LYS A 304 -30.47 -18.66 -6.55
C LYS A 304 -30.94 -20.08 -6.18
N ARG A 305 -30.34 -20.67 -5.14
CA ARG A 305 -30.74 -22.00 -4.65
C ARG A 305 -32.05 -21.98 -3.89
N ALA A 306 -32.34 -20.90 -3.16
CA ALA A 306 -33.55 -20.71 -2.40
C ALA A 306 -34.75 -20.41 -3.33
N GLU A 307 -34.52 -19.81 -4.49
CA GLU A 307 -35.52 -19.35 -5.43
C GLU A 307 -36.56 -20.43 -5.78
N GLY A 308 -37.82 -20.16 -5.56
CA GLY A 308 -38.94 -21.09 -5.78
C GLY A 308 -39.04 -22.28 -4.80
N LYS A 309 -38.17 -22.32 -3.75
CA LYS A 309 -38.13 -23.46 -2.80
C LYS A 309 -38.37 -23.05 -1.35
N VAL A 310 -37.69 -22.01 -0.91
CA VAL A 310 -37.78 -21.48 0.47
C VAL A 310 -37.67 -19.94 0.45
N ALA A 311 -38.24 -19.29 1.46
CA ALA A 311 -38.05 -17.86 1.62
C ALA A 311 -36.58 -17.58 1.89
N PHE A 312 -36.07 -16.43 1.41
CA PHE A 312 -34.67 -16.04 1.57
C PHE A 312 -34.62 -14.62 2.11
N TRP A 313 -33.84 -14.40 3.14
CA TRP A 313 -33.65 -13.10 3.77
C TRP A 313 -32.20 -12.84 4.08
N ILE A 314 -31.78 -11.59 3.95
CA ILE A 314 -30.43 -11.13 4.32
C ILE A 314 -30.65 -9.93 5.24
N ASP A 315 -29.90 -9.88 6.35
CA ASP A 315 -29.87 -8.69 7.20
C ASP A 315 -29.45 -7.48 6.34
N PRO A 316 -30.26 -6.41 6.32
CA PRO A 316 -29.96 -5.22 5.49
C PRO A 316 -28.58 -4.61 5.77
N ARG A 317 -28.04 -4.76 6.98
CA ARG A 317 -26.70 -4.28 7.35
C ARG A 317 -25.61 -5.02 6.58
N ILE A 318 -25.76 -6.32 6.31
CA ILE A 318 -24.81 -7.10 5.50
C ILE A 318 -24.76 -6.54 4.07
N GLU A 319 -25.92 -6.27 3.47
CA GLU A 319 -25.96 -5.67 2.13
C GLU A 319 -25.42 -4.24 2.11
N GLN A 320 -25.61 -3.49 3.18
CA GLN A 320 -25.07 -2.13 3.32
C GLN A 320 -23.55 -2.14 3.41
N ASP A 321 -22.97 -3.00 4.22
CA ASP A 321 -21.52 -3.17 4.35
C ASP A 321 -20.88 -3.53 3.00
N LEU A 322 -21.49 -4.43 2.24
CA LEU A 322 -21.01 -4.80 0.91
C LEU A 322 -21.07 -3.62 -0.09
N LYS A 323 -22.14 -2.83 -0.04
CA LYS A 323 -22.28 -1.63 -0.90
C LYS A 323 -21.20 -0.58 -0.57
N GLN A 324 -20.89 -0.42 0.70
CA GLN A 324 -19.93 0.56 1.18
C GLN A 324 -18.49 0.23 0.77
N GLN A 325 -18.09 -1.03 0.87
CA GLN A 325 -16.78 -1.48 0.38
C GLN A 325 -16.63 -1.28 -1.13
N ARG A 326 -17.70 -1.49 -1.90
CA ARG A 326 -17.73 -1.20 -3.34
C ARG A 326 -17.60 0.30 -3.63
N TYR A 327 -18.24 1.14 -2.81
CA TYR A 327 -18.18 2.59 -2.95
C TYR A 327 -16.78 3.12 -2.70
N SER A 328 -16.05 2.60 -1.72
CA SER A 328 -14.70 3.03 -1.38
C SER A 328 -13.72 2.89 -2.57
N ILE A 329 -13.66 1.74 -3.25
CA ILE A 329 -12.73 1.55 -4.38
C ILE A 329 -13.09 2.44 -5.58
N GLU A 330 -14.38 2.72 -5.82
CA GLU A 330 -14.80 3.65 -6.86
C GLU A 330 -14.38 5.08 -6.56
N GLN A 331 -14.36 5.51 -5.30
CA GLN A 331 -13.82 6.81 -4.90
C GLN A 331 -12.33 6.92 -5.24
N TYR A 332 -11.52 5.90 -4.92
CA TYR A 332 -10.11 5.86 -5.31
C TYR A 332 -9.94 5.90 -6.84
N ARG A 333 -10.78 5.18 -7.57
CA ARG A 333 -10.79 5.22 -9.03
C ARG A 333 -11.04 6.62 -9.57
N TYR A 334 -12.10 7.30 -9.09
CA TYR A 334 -12.42 8.67 -9.51
C TYR A 334 -11.32 9.65 -9.14
N MET A 335 -10.76 9.53 -7.94
CA MET A 335 -9.64 10.35 -7.50
C MET A 335 -8.41 10.16 -8.39
N GLY A 336 -8.05 8.91 -8.68
CA GLY A 336 -6.89 8.60 -9.52
C GLY A 336 -7.01 9.13 -10.95
N VAL A 337 -8.20 9.03 -11.56
CA VAL A 337 -8.49 9.63 -12.87
C VAL A 337 -8.42 11.16 -12.79
N ALA A 338 -9.09 11.77 -11.81
CA ALA A 338 -9.13 13.22 -11.66
C ALA A 338 -7.73 13.82 -11.46
N LEU A 339 -6.87 13.17 -10.67
CA LEU A 339 -5.49 13.61 -10.45
C LEU A 339 -4.60 13.53 -11.71
N LYS A 340 -4.92 12.63 -12.64
CA LYS A 340 -4.17 12.47 -13.90
C LYS A 340 -4.67 13.35 -15.02
N GLU A 341 -5.98 13.55 -15.13
CA GLU A 341 -6.62 14.16 -16.26
C GLU A 341 -7.07 15.61 -15.99
N ASN A 342 -7.30 15.96 -14.72
CA ASN A 342 -7.84 17.26 -14.35
C ASN A 342 -7.02 17.93 -13.23
N VAL A 343 -5.74 18.16 -13.50
CA VAL A 343 -4.77 18.73 -12.53
C VAL A 343 -5.24 20.07 -11.96
N ASN A 344 -5.94 20.89 -12.75
CA ASN A 344 -6.41 22.23 -12.34
C ASN A 344 -7.42 22.18 -11.17
N ARG A 345 -8.14 21.05 -11.02
CA ARG A 345 -9.09 20.87 -9.91
C ARG A 345 -8.42 20.89 -8.54
N PHE A 346 -7.15 20.56 -8.46
CA PHE A 346 -6.39 20.41 -7.22
C PHE A 346 -5.27 21.45 -7.10
N GLU A 347 -5.33 22.55 -7.85
CA GLU A 347 -4.23 23.50 -7.92
C GLU A 347 -3.89 24.12 -6.56
N ASP A 348 -4.90 24.53 -5.79
CA ASP A 348 -4.71 25.12 -4.45
C ASP A 348 -4.13 24.10 -3.47
N GLU A 349 -4.67 22.87 -3.46
CA GLU A 349 -4.15 21.80 -2.60
C GLU A 349 -2.73 21.42 -2.99
N PHE A 350 -2.45 21.33 -4.29
CA PHE A 350 -1.10 21.06 -4.78
C PHE A 350 -0.12 22.19 -4.46
N ALA A 351 -0.55 23.42 -4.52
CA ALA A 351 0.26 24.57 -4.12
C ALA A 351 0.60 24.53 -2.63
N LEU A 352 -0.37 24.24 -1.77
CA LEU A 352 -0.16 24.03 -0.34
C LEU A 352 0.82 22.88 -0.08
N PHE A 353 0.57 21.72 -0.69
CA PHE A 353 1.43 20.54 -0.60
C PHE A 353 2.89 20.86 -0.97
N ARG A 354 3.08 21.52 -2.12
CA ARG A 354 4.40 21.93 -2.60
C ARG A 354 5.10 22.89 -1.62
N ASN A 355 4.38 23.87 -1.09
CA ASN A 355 4.94 24.82 -0.14
C ASN A 355 5.40 24.14 1.15
N VAL A 356 4.58 23.28 1.73
CA VAL A 356 4.92 22.51 2.94
C VAL A 356 6.15 21.64 2.71
N ILE A 357 6.23 20.95 1.58
CA ILE A 357 7.42 20.15 1.24
C ILE A 357 8.66 21.03 1.11
N SER A 358 8.58 22.18 0.42
CA SER A 358 9.71 23.07 0.22
C SER A 358 10.30 23.59 1.53
N GLU A 359 9.45 23.80 2.55
CA GLU A 359 9.87 24.15 3.91
C GLU A 359 10.50 22.95 4.66
N SER A 360 10.02 21.74 4.39
CA SER A 360 10.39 20.52 5.13
C SER A 360 11.66 19.84 4.62
N VAL A 361 12.01 20.03 3.34
CA VAL A 361 13.19 19.39 2.72
C VAL A 361 14.32 20.38 2.50
N SER A 362 15.57 19.88 2.49
CA SER A 362 16.76 20.69 2.17
C SER A 362 17.05 20.69 0.67
N ARG A 363 16.80 19.58 -0.02
CA ARG A 363 16.95 19.47 -1.47
C ARG A 363 15.56 19.60 -2.13
N PRO A 364 15.33 20.65 -2.95
CA PRO A 364 14.08 20.81 -3.66
C PRO A 364 13.73 19.60 -4.52
N LEU A 365 12.48 19.16 -4.47
CA LEU A 365 11.96 18.13 -5.36
C LEU A 365 11.63 18.74 -6.73
N LYS A 366 11.91 17.99 -7.80
CA LYS A 366 11.51 18.40 -9.15
C LYS A 366 9.98 18.38 -9.30
N THR A 367 9.43 19.15 -10.25
CA THR A 367 7.98 19.23 -10.47
C THR A 367 7.34 17.86 -10.65
N LEU A 368 7.94 16.96 -11.46
CA LEU A 368 7.42 15.60 -11.64
C LEU A 368 7.46 14.76 -10.37
N HIS A 369 8.47 14.96 -9.51
CA HIS A 369 8.51 14.29 -8.19
C HIS A 369 7.38 14.79 -7.30
N LEU A 370 7.11 16.11 -7.30
CA LEU A 370 6.01 16.71 -6.52
C LEU A 370 4.65 16.24 -7.02
N GLN A 371 4.44 16.16 -8.33
CA GLN A 371 3.19 15.66 -8.92
C GLN A 371 2.95 14.19 -8.56
N SER A 372 3.99 13.36 -8.68
CA SER A 372 3.91 11.95 -8.26
C SER A 372 3.66 11.81 -6.76
N ALA A 373 4.37 12.58 -5.93
CA ALA A 373 4.18 12.57 -4.48
C ALA A 373 2.77 13.03 -4.10
N PHE A 374 2.25 14.06 -4.76
CA PHE A 374 0.89 14.55 -4.52
C PHE A 374 -0.16 13.50 -4.90
N TYR A 375 0.01 12.84 -6.08
CA TYR A 375 -0.83 11.72 -6.47
C TYR A 375 -0.80 10.59 -5.41
N MET A 376 0.39 10.18 -4.98
CA MET A 376 0.54 9.13 -3.96
C MET A 376 -0.11 9.54 -2.63
N TYR A 377 0.07 10.79 -2.20
CA TYR A 377 -0.56 11.33 -1.00
C TYR A 377 -2.10 11.27 -1.09
N LYS A 378 -2.68 11.78 -2.17
CA LYS A 378 -4.15 11.81 -2.36
C LYS A 378 -4.76 10.42 -2.50
N MET A 379 -4.02 9.48 -3.10
CA MET A 379 -4.46 8.09 -3.23
C MET A 379 -4.28 7.27 -1.95
N ALA A 380 -3.38 7.69 -1.04
CA ALA A 380 -2.97 6.94 0.16
C ALA A 380 -2.47 5.51 -0.11
N ARG A 381 -3.06 4.81 -1.07
CA ARG A 381 -2.75 3.45 -1.53
C ARG A 381 -2.45 3.51 -3.03
N ALA A 382 -1.19 3.48 -3.41
CA ALA A 382 -0.83 3.67 -4.81
C ALA A 382 0.39 2.86 -5.23
N ALA A 383 0.39 2.49 -6.51
CA ALA A 383 1.58 1.96 -7.16
C ALA A 383 2.36 3.11 -7.84
N ASN A 384 3.68 3.04 -7.82
CA ASN A 384 4.54 3.92 -8.58
C ASN A 384 5.42 3.09 -9.53
N PHE A 385 5.03 3.10 -10.80
CA PHE A 385 5.68 2.37 -11.89
C PHE A 385 6.62 3.26 -12.72
N SER A 386 7.09 4.36 -12.12
CA SER A 386 8.08 5.21 -12.78
C SER A 386 9.35 4.42 -13.07
N VAL A 387 9.95 4.72 -14.21
CA VAL A 387 11.16 4.03 -14.66
C VAL A 387 12.28 4.05 -13.62
N PRO A 388 13.19 3.08 -13.63
CA PRO A 388 14.38 3.12 -12.77
C PRO A 388 15.12 4.45 -12.93
N GLY A 389 15.61 4.99 -11.83
CA GLY A 389 16.24 6.31 -11.85
C GLY A 389 15.32 7.51 -11.88
N ALA A 390 14.02 7.35 -11.96
CA ALA A 390 13.06 8.46 -11.90
C ALA A 390 12.98 9.17 -10.54
N GLY A 391 13.62 8.65 -9.50
CA GLY A 391 13.58 9.23 -8.17
C GLY A 391 12.38 8.78 -7.33
N LYS A 392 11.91 7.55 -7.51
CA LYS A 392 10.78 6.97 -6.72
C LYS A 392 10.95 7.16 -5.22
N THR A 393 12.15 6.92 -4.70
CA THR A 393 12.48 7.15 -3.28
C THR A 393 12.26 8.61 -2.87
N ALA A 394 12.70 9.58 -3.69
CA ALA A 394 12.47 11.00 -3.43
C ALA A 394 10.99 11.37 -3.46
N MET A 395 10.19 10.74 -4.33
CA MET A 395 8.73 10.93 -4.38
C MET A 395 8.08 10.48 -3.08
N VAL A 396 8.43 9.29 -2.57
CA VAL A 396 7.96 8.78 -1.26
C VAL A 396 8.40 9.68 -0.12
N LEU A 397 9.66 10.12 -0.11
CA LEU A 397 10.16 11.05 0.91
C LEU A 397 9.46 12.41 0.84
N GLY A 398 8.97 12.84 -0.32
CA GLY A 398 8.08 13.98 -0.48
C GLY A 398 6.74 13.79 0.23
N VAL A 399 6.10 12.64 0.05
CA VAL A 399 4.88 12.27 0.80
C VAL A 399 5.15 12.29 2.30
N PHE A 400 6.23 11.64 2.73
CA PHE A 400 6.62 11.61 4.14
C PHE A 400 6.90 13.02 4.69
N ALA A 401 7.56 13.89 3.93
CA ALA A 401 7.83 15.26 4.34
C ALA A 401 6.53 16.03 4.63
N TYR A 402 5.53 15.86 3.78
CA TYR A 402 4.21 16.48 3.95
C TYR A 402 3.48 15.90 5.18
N LEU A 403 3.33 14.59 5.25
CA LEU A 403 2.61 13.92 6.34
C LEU A 403 3.29 14.12 7.72
N ASN A 404 4.61 14.21 7.75
CA ASN A 404 5.36 14.44 8.99
C ASN A 404 5.49 15.92 9.39
N SER A 405 4.99 16.84 8.58
CA SER A 405 5.11 18.30 8.85
C SER A 405 4.17 18.79 9.96
N GLY A 406 3.14 18.02 10.30
CA GLY A 406 2.02 18.48 11.14
C GLY A 406 1.10 19.48 10.46
N LYS A 407 1.27 19.73 9.15
CA LYS A 407 0.43 20.62 8.33
C LYS A 407 -0.50 19.85 7.39
N ALA A 408 -0.36 18.53 7.34
CA ALA A 408 -1.29 17.63 6.68
C ALA A 408 -2.63 17.64 7.42
N LYS A 409 -3.67 17.13 6.79
CA LYS A 409 -4.97 16.99 7.45
C LYS A 409 -4.82 16.21 8.74
N PHE A 410 -5.67 16.50 9.69
CA PHE A 410 -5.67 15.78 10.95
C PHE A 410 -5.88 14.27 10.72
N GLY A 411 -5.20 13.43 11.52
CA GLY A 411 -5.22 11.97 11.32
C GLY A 411 -4.25 11.44 10.27
N GLU A 412 -3.66 12.31 9.44
CA GLU A 412 -2.71 11.91 8.40
C GLU A 412 -1.24 11.98 8.85
N PHE A 413 -0.96 12.25 10.12
CA PHE A 413 0.43 12.36 10.61
C PHE A 413 1.15 11.03 10.56
N VAL A 414 2.31 11.01 9.88
CA VAL A 414 3.20 9.85 9.79
C VAL A 414 4.54 10.16 10.45
N SER A 415 4.90 9.37 11.44
CA SER A 415 6.16 9.52 12.19
C SER A 415 7.32 8.71 11.58
N ARG A 416 7.01 7.61 10.85
CA ARG A 416 8.01 6.67 10.30
C ARG A 416 7.61 6.05 8.98
N ILE A 417 8.63 5.62 8.25
CA ILE A 417 8.50 4.83 7.03
C ILE A 417 9.05 3.43 7.32
N LEU A 418 8.24 2.40 7.12
CA LEU A 418 8.68 1.01 7.02
C LEU A 418 8.89 0.69 5.54
N VAL A 419 10.12 0.40 5.16
CA VAL A 419 10.48 0.01 3.79
C VAL A 419 10.80 -1.47 3.76
N VAL A 420 10.08 -2.22 2.94
CA VAL A 420 10.40 -3.60 2.59
C VAL A 420 11.05 -3.58 1.21
N ALA A 421 12.33 -3.93 1.15
CA ALA A 421 13.14 -3.74 -0.06
C ALA A 421 14.26 -4.79 -0.18
N PRO A 422 14.87 -4.97 -1.35
CA PRO A 422 16.13 -5.70 -1.48
C PRO A 422 17.24 -5.06 -0.63
N ILE A 423 18.14 -5.87 -0.08
CA ILE A 423 19.26 -5.38 0.76
C ILE A 423 20.06 -4.29 0.06
N ASN A 424 20.29 -4.45 -1.25
CA ASN A 424 21.06 -3.49 -2.04
C ASN A 424 20.40 -2.09 -2.11
N ALA A 425 19.11 -1.97 -1.84
CA ALA A 425 18.39 -0.69 -1.83
C ALA A 425 18.55 0.08 -0.52
N PHE A 426 18.96 -0.55 0.58
CA PHE A 426 19.01 0.05 1.91
C PHE A 426 19.89 1.30 1.97
N GLU A 427 21.11 1.22 1.41
CA GLU A 427 22.03 2.36 1.37
C GLU A 427 21.48 3.51 0.50
N SER A 428 20.76 3.17 -0.58
CA SER A 428 20.10 4.17 -1.42
C SER A 428 19.01 4.90 -0.63
N TRP A 429 18.20 4.20 0.16
CA TRP A 429 17.19 4.80 1.02
C TRP A 429 17.79 5.71 2.09
N LYS A 430 18.84 5.28 2.78
CA LYS A 430 19.57 6.08 3.78
C LYS A 430 20.16 7.35 3.17
N SER A 431 20.89 7.19 2.06
CA SER A 431 21.53 8.30 1.33
C SER A 431 20.49 9.29 0.79
N GLU A 432 19.40 8.81 0.21
CA GLU A 432 18.34 9.65 -0.34
C GLU A 432 17.59 10.41 0.77
N PHE A 433 17.34 9.78 1.91
CA PHE A 433 16.78 10.43 3.08
C PHE A 433 17.68 11.60 3.55
N GLN A 434 18.98 11.35 3.71
CA GLN A 434 19.95 12.37 4.11
C GLN A 434 20.04 13.52 3.09
N LYS A 435 20.07 13.21 1.79
CA LYS A 435 20.08 14.22 0.72
C LYS A 435 18.79 15.06 0.71
N THR A 436 17.66 14.43 0.91
CA THR A 436 16.35 15.10 0.89
C THR A 436 16.19 16.02 2.09
N PHE A 437 16.43 15.53 3.29
CA PHE A 437 16.16 16.29 4.51
C PHE A 437 17.38 17.09 5.02
N GLY A 438 18.60 16.66 4.77
CA GLY A 438 19.82 17.32 5.25
C GLY A 438 19.78 17.58 6.75
N PRO A 439 20.09 18.82 7.20
CA PRO A 439 20.03 19.20 8.62
C PRO A 439 18.60 19.35 9.16
N LYS A 440 17.59 19.49 8.30
CA LYS A 440 16.19 19.71 8.73
C LYS A 440 15.57 18.52 9.46
N LYS A 441 16.02 17.29 9.11
CA LYS A 441 15.56 16.09 9.79
C LYS A 441 16.67 15.05 9.89
N LYS A 442 17.07 14.74 11.13
CA LYS A 442 18.09 13.72 11.40
C LYS A 442 17.55 12.33 11.06
N LEU A 443 18.31 11.56 10.28
CA LEU A 443 18.02 10.16 10.02
C LEU A 443 18.16 9.35 11.32
N ARG A 444 17.12 8.61 11.68
CA ARG A 444 17.08 7.63 12.77
C ARG A 444 16.61 6.30 12.17
N VAL A 445 17.57 5.51 11.74
CA VAL A 445 17.31 4.28 11.00
C VAL A 445 17.37 3.06 11.92
N VAL A 446 16.45 2.11 11.65
CA VAL A 446 16.57 0.71 12.05
C VAL A 446 16.78 -0.10 10.79
N ASP A 447 17.89 -0.80 10.71
CA ASP A 447 18.27 -1.64 9.59
C ASP A 447 18.48 -3.06 10.12
N VAL A 448 17.64 -4.00 9.69
CA VAL A 448 17.69 -5.40 10.17
C VAL A 448 18.92 -6.17 9.68
N GLN A 449 19.69 -5.60 8.75
CA GLN A 449 20.94 -6.15 8.24
C GLN A 449 22.20 -5.51 8.86
N ASP A 450 22.01 -4.48 9.73
CA ASP A 450 23.13 -3.89 10.46
C ASP A 450 23.71 -4.92 11.45
N GLY A 451 25.03 -5.14 11.40
CA GLY A 451 25.72 -6.06 12.32
C GLY A 451 25.53 -5.74 13.82
N ASN A 452 25.13 -4.51 14.15
CA ASN A 452 24.82 -4.08 15.52
C ASN A 452 23.31 -4.18 15.87
N PHE A 453 22.49 -4.71 14.98
CA PHE A 453 21.07 -4.92 15.22
C PHE A 453 20.88 -6.16 16.11
N ASP A 454 20.29 -5.96 17.28
CA ASP A 454 20.10 -7.02 18.30
C ASP A 454 18.93 -7.97 18.05
N GLY A 455 18.24 -7.84 16.91
CA GLY A 455 17.10 -8.67 16.52
C GLY A 455 15.75 -8.24 17.12
N ASP A 456 15.73 -7.16 17.94
CA ASP A 456 14.49 -6.64 18.54
C ASP A 456 14.13 -5.27 17.97
N LEU A 457 13.09 -5.23 17.15
CA LEU A 457 12.57 -4.00 16.54
C LEU A 457 11.95 -3.06 17.59
N ARG A 458 11.38 -3.59 18.68
CA ARG A 458 10.63 -2.82 19.68
C ARG A 458 11.51 -1.75 20.34
N ARG A 459 12.79 -2.05 20.58
CA ARG A 459 13.70 -1.14 21.29
C ARG A 459 13.97 0.18 20.57
N ARG A 460 13.96 0.18 19.25
CA ARG A 460 14.30 1.35 18.44
C ARG A 460 13.12 1.90 17.64
N TRP A 461 11.99 1.18 17.63
CA TRP A 461 10.82 1.55 16.82
C TRP A 461 10.33 2.96 17.12
N ALA A 462 10.05 3.28 18.37
CA ALA A 462 9.47 4.56 18.78
C ALA A 462 10.31 5.80 18.40
N VAL A 463 11.63 5.65 18.32
CA VAL A 463 12.55 6.75 17.97
C VAL A 463 12.96 6.78 16.51
N SER A 464 12.64 5.74 15.74
CA SER A 464 13.02 5.63 14.32
C SER A 464 12.09 6.44 13.43
N ASN A 465 12.63 6.94 12.32
CA ASN A 465 11.84 7.53 11.23
C ASN A 465 12.03 6.79 9.90
N LEU A 466 12.93 5.81 9.86
CA LEU A 466 13.13 4.89 8.74
C LEU A 466 13.43 3.49 9.29
N VAL A 467 12.66 2.52 8.89
CA VAL A 467 12.85 1.10 9.21
C VAL A 467 13.03 0.33 7.91
N LEU A 468 14.13 -0.40 7.78
CA LEU A 468 14.51 -1.15 6.59
C LEU A 468 14.48 -2.65 6.89
N VAL A 469 13.63 -3.38 6.17
CA VAL A 469 13.48 -4.83 6.27
C VAL A 469 13.57 -5.43 4.88
N ASN A 470 14.38 -6.47 4.69
CA ASN A 470 14.43 -7.15 3.41
C ASN A 470 13.36 -8.23 3.31
N TYR A 471 12.97 -8.55 2.09
CA TYR A 471 11.92 -9.54 1.81
C TYR A 471 12.18 -10.90 2.48
N GLU A 472 13.46 -11.33 2.51
CA GLU A 472 13.89 -12.60 3.10
C GLU A 472 13.71 -12.64 4.62
N SER A 473 13.88 -11.51 5.28
CA SER A 473 13.76 -11.37 6.73
C SER A 473 12.34 -11.05 7.19
N LEU A 474 11.44 -10.69 6.27
CA LEU A 474 10.08 -10.27 6.60
C LEU A 474 9.31 -11.32 7.43
N PRO A 475 9.30 -12.62 7.08
CA PRO A 475 8.62 -13.63 7.90
C PRO A 475 9.19 -13.76 9.32
N LYS A 476 10.50 -13.54 9.49
CA LYS A 476 11.16 -13.59 10.81
C LYS A 476 10.69 -12.49 11.76
N TYR A 477 10.40 -11.30 11.21
CA TYR A 477 10.00 -10.13 12.00
C TYR A 477 8.50 -9.86 11.94
N HIS A 478 7.72 -10.72 11.30
CA HIS A 478 6.29 -10.56 11.05
C HIS A 478 5.52 -10.20 12.32
N ASP A 479 5.60 -11.02 13.36
CA ASP A 479 4.83 -10.82 14.60
C ASP A 479 5.21 -9.51 15.30
N GLN A 480 6.52 -9.16 15.32
CA GLN A 480 6.95 -7.88 15.88
C GLN A 480 6.41 -6.70 15.08
N LEU A 481 6.38 -6.82 13.76
CA LEU A 481 5.88 -5.75 12.88
C LEU A 481 4.37 -5.57 13.01
N ILE A 482 3.61 -6.67 13.10
CA ILE A 482 2.15 -6.63 13.33
C ILE A 482 1.81 -5.89 14.62
N ASP A 483 2.60 -6.11 15.68
CA ASP A 483 2.41 -5.43 16.97
C ASP A 483 2.82 -3.95 16.95
N LEU A 484 3.77 -3.58 16.10
CA LEU A 484 4.42 -2.26 16.11
C LEU A 484 3.88 -1.28 15.07
N ILE A 485 3.30 -1.78 13.99
CA ILE A 485 2.72 -0.92 12.96
C ILE A 485 1.45 -0.28 13.50
N ASP A 486 1.43 1.05 13.41
CA ASP A 486 0.35 1.91 13.86
C ASP A 486 -0.09 2.88 12.75
N GLY A 487 -1.13 3.66 12.97
CA GLY A 487 -1.62 4.67 12.01
C GLY A 487 -0.59 5.75 11.64
N GLN A 488 0.51 5.87 12.38
CA GLN A 488 1.62 6.78 12.09
C GLN A 488 2.74 6.12 11.27
N THR A 489 2.53 4.91 10.80
CA THR A 489 3.51 4.16 10.01
C THR A 489 3.08 4.10 8.56
N MET A 490 3.91 4.58 7.64
CA MET A 490 3.74 4.43 6.19
C MET A 490 4.52 3.20 5.73
N ILE A 491 3.89 2.30 4.99
CA ILE A 491 4.55 1.10 4.44
C ILE A 491 4.88 1.31 2.97
N VAL A 492 6.08 0.92 2.60
CA VAL A 492 6.59 0.99 1.22
C VAL A 492 7.22 -0.34 0.83
N PHE A 493 6.75 -0.94 -0.24
CA PHE A 493 7.36 -2.12 -0.86
C PHE A 493 8.14 -1.68 -2.08
N ASP A 494 9.46 -1.65 -1.96
CA ASP A 494 10.35 -1.26 -3.07
C ASP A 494 10.80 -2.50 -3.85
N GLU A 495 10.83 -2.39 -5.18
CA GLU A 495 11.01 -3.50 -6.11
C GLU A 495 10.03 -4.65 -5.82
N VAL A 496 8.74 -4.30 -5.74
CA VAL A 496 7.65 -5.20 -5.33
C VAL A 496 7.53 -6.47 -6.19
N HIS A 497 8.10 -6.48 -7.39
CA HIS A 497 8.18 -7.66 -8.24
C HIS A 497 8.94 -8.83 -7.60
N ARG A 498 9.61 -8.62 -6.46
CA ARG A 498 10.22 -9.69 -5.64
C ARG A 498 9.23 -10.46 -4.77
N ILE A 499 8.00 -9.98 -4.64
CA ILE A 499 6.91 -10.72 -4.01
C ILE A 499 6.20 -11.52 -5.10
N LYS A 500 6.77 -12.66 -5.47
CA LYS A 500 6.18 -13.59 -6.43
C LYS A 500 5.58 -14.81 -5.71
N GLY A 501 4.63 -15.47 -6.36
CA GLY A 501 3.94 -16.61 -5.78
C GLY A 501 2.81 -16.24 -4.84
N VAL A 502 1.59 -16.56 -5.24
CA VAL A 502 0.35 -16.13 -4.57
C VAL A 502 0.21 -16.63 -3.13
N ASN A 503 0.88 -17.76 -2.81
CA ASN A 503 0.85 -18.38 -1.48
C ASN A 503 2.26 -18.46 -0.84
N ALA A 504 3.22 -17.67 -1.30
CA ALA A 504 4.55 -17.66 -0.72
C ALA A 504 4.52 -17.04 0.68
N THR A 505 5.26 -17.60 1.63
CA THR A 505 5.34 -17.13 3.03
C THR A 505 5.65 -15.61 3.12
N ARG A 506 6.47 -15.09 2.20
CA ARG A 506 6.79 -13.65 2.11
C ARG A 506 5.59 -12.81 1.67
N ALA A 507 4.81 -13.31 0.70
CA ALA A 507 3.64 -12.61 0.20
C ALA A 507 2.56 -12.51 1.28
N THR A 508 2.28 -13.62 1.97
CA THR A 508 1.34 -13.65 3.09
C THR A 508 1.77 -12.68 4.18
N ALA A 509 3.03 -12.76 4.64
CA ALA A 509 3.55 -11.84 5.66
C ALA A 509 3.43 -10.36 5.23
N ALA A 510 3.71 -10.03 3.97
CA ALA A 510 3.57 -8.67 3.47
C ALA A 510 2.10 -8.21 3.43
N MET A 511 1.18 -9.08 3.03
CA MET A 511 -0.25 -8.76 2.96
C MET A 511 -0.86 -8.50 4.34
N ASP A 512 -0.44 -9.26 5.36
CA ASP A 512 -0.91 -9.07 6.74
C ASP A 512 -0.48 -7.72 7.32
N LEU A 513 0.75 -7.26 6.99
CA LEU A 513 1.21 -5.93 7.41
C LEU A 513 0.40 -4.79 6.79
N CYS A 514 -0.10 -5.00 5.57
CA CYS A 514 -0.83 -3.96 4.85
C CYS A 514 -2.15 -3.58 5.52
N ASP A 515 -2.80 -4.49 6.22
CA ASP A 515 -4.05 -4.19 6.91
C ASP A 515 -3.88 -3.24 8.11
N LYS A 516 -2.63 -3.06 8.58
CA LYS A 516 -2.29 -2.19 9.72
C LYS A 516 -1.93 -0.75 9.35
N ALA A 517 -1.61 -0.46 8.08
CA ALA A 517 -1.18 0.85 7.65
C ALA A 517 -2.13 1.48 6.63
N PHE A 518 -2.46 2.75 6.83
CA PHE A 518 -3.29 3.51 5.89
C PHE A 518 -2.50 3.89 4.63
N PHE A 519 -1.33 4.51 4.81
CA PHE A 519 -0.47 4.88 3.69
C PHE A 519 0.39 3.69 3.26
N ARG A 520 0.11 3.15 2.08
CA ARG A 520 0.77 1.98 1.51
C ARG A 520 1.17 2.22 0.08
N TYR A 521 2.43 1.95 -0.24
CA TYR A 521 2.94 2.18 -1.59
C TYR A 521 3.72 0.98 -2.09
N VAL A 522 3.54 0.66 -3.36
CA VAL A 522 4.36 -0.31 -4.06
C VAL A 522 5.14 0.39 -5.16
N LEU A 523 6.44 0.14 -5.21
CA LEU A 523 7.36 0.77 -6.15
C LEU A 523 8.01 -0.30 -7.01
N THR A 524 8.02 -0.10 -8.33
CA THR A 524 8.82 -0.90 -9.26
C THR A 524 8.94 -0.17 -10.60
N GLY A 525 10.08 -0.33 -11.25
CA GLY A 525 10.25 0.12 -12.64
C GLY A 525 9.69 -0.88 -13.67
N THR A 526 9.49 -2.12 -13.24
CA THR A 526 9.05 -3.25 -14.07
C THR A 526 7.87 -3.98 -13.41
N PRO A 527 6.65 -3.44 -13.56
CA PRO A 527 5.47 -3.99 -12.88
C PRO A 527 5.06 -5.38 -13.37
N ILE A 528 5.36 -5.72 -14.62
CA ILE A 528 4.99 -6.97 -15.27
C ILE A 528 6.25 -7.55 -15.95
N PRO A 529 7.20 -8.09 -15.16
CA PRO A 529 8.43 -8.60 -15.76
C PRO A 529 8.25 -9.89 -16.55
N ASN A 530 7.31 -10.75 -16.19
CA ASN A 530 7.14 -12.06 -16.81
C ASN A 530 5.72 -12.30 -17.33
N SER A 531 4.72 -12.01 -16.51
CA SER A 531 3.31 -12.20 -16.87
C SER A 531 2.40 -11.29 -16.05
N TYR A 532 1.14 -11.19 -16.46
CA TYR A 532 0.15 -10.43 -15.71
C TYR A 532 -0.15 -11.01 -14.31
N CYS A 533 0.30 -12.24 -14.00
CA CYS A 533 0.25 -12.75 -12.62
C CYS A 533 1.02 -11.85 -11.63
N ASP A 534 2.03 -11.12 -12.09
CA ASP A 534 2.84 -10.25 -11.24
C ASP A 534 2.01 -9.12 -10.60
N ILE A 535 0.89 -8.73 -11.23
CA ILE A 535 -0.01 -7.69 -10.68
C ILE A 535 -0.84 -8.20 -9.50
N TYR A 536 -1.06 -9.51 -9.38
CA TYR A 536 -1.93 -10.09 -8.36
C TYR A 536 -1.49 -9.70 -6.95
N ASN A 537 -0.23 -9.94 -6.62
CA ASN A 537 0.29 -9.68 -5.28
C ASN A 537 0.28 -8.19 -4.92
N PHE A 538 0.77 -7.32 -5.79
CA PHE A 538 0.82 -5.90 -5.44
C PHE A 538 -0.55 -5.25 -5.34
N LEU A 539 -1.55 -5.73 -6.08
CA LEU A 539 -2.92 -5.27 -5.91
C LEU A 539 -3.51 -5.74 -4.58
N HIS A 540 -3.15 -6.93 -4.12
CA HIS A 540 -3.56 -7.39 -2.79
C HIS A 540 -2.84 -6.62 -1.66
N LEU A 541 -1.59 -6.17 -1.85
CA LEU A 541 -0.93 -5.28 -0.90
C LEU A 541 -1.66 -3.94 -0.77
N LEU A 542 -2.19 -3.42 -1.87
CA LEU A 542 -2.88 -2.13 -1.88
C LEU A 542 -4.37 -2.22 -1.55
N TYR A 543 -5.04 -3.23 -2.10
CA TYR A 543 -6.51 -3.33 -2.15
C TYR A 543 -7.02 -4.75 -1.86
N LYS A 544 -6.49 -5.42 -0.82
CA LYS A 544 -6.83 -6.82 -0.46
C LYS A 544 -8.34 -7.04 -0.35
N LYS A 545 -9.03 -6.14 0.36
CA LYS A 545 -10.47 -6.23 0.59
C LYS A 545 -11.29 -5.94 -0.66
N GLU A 546 -10.83 -4.99 -1.46
CA GLU A 546 -11.54 -4.53 -2.66
C GLU A 546 -11.18 -5.34 -3.92
N TYR A 547 -10.05 -6.07 -3.91
CA TYR A 547 -9.56 -6.82 -5.07
C TYR A 547 -10.60 -7.76 -5.69
N PRO A 548 -11.27 -8.63 -4.94
CA PRO A 548 -12.17 -9.63 -5.54
C PRO A 548 -13.36 -9.02 -6.27
N VAL A 549 -13.84 -7.85 -5.86
CA VAL A 549 -15.01 -7.20 -6.48
C VAL A 549 -14.64 -6.28 -7.61
N PHE A 550 -13.61 -5.49 -7.41
CA PHE A 550 -13.23 -4.50 -8.41
C PHE A 550 -12.36 -5.10 -9.50
N PHE A 551 -11.26 -5.78 -9.12
CA PHE A 551 -10.35 -6.39 -10.07
C PHE A 551 -10.83 -7.79 -10.49
N GLY A 552 -10.98 -8.69 -9.55
CA GLY A 552 -11.67 -9.98 -9.70
C GLY A 552 -10.99 -11.02 -10.59
N TRP A 553 -9.72 -10.80 -10.97
CA TRP A 553 -8.97 -11.73 -11.81
C TRP A 553 -8.35 -12.84 -10.98
N ASP A 554 -8.47 -14.08 -11.42
CA ASP A 554 -7.74 -15.18 -10.82
C ASP A 554 -6.36 -15.39 -11.47
N VAL A 555 -5.49 -16.13 -10.78
CA VAL A 555 -4.11 -16.37 -11.25
C VAL A 555 -4.06 -17.15 -12.58
N PRO A 556 -4.87 -18.20 -12.80
CA PRO A 556 -4.96 -18.88 -14.10
C PRO A 556 -5.38 -17.97 -15.24
N GLU A 557 -6.30 -17.04 -15.01
CA GLU A 557 -6.75 -16.05 -15.98
C GLU A 557 -5.63 -15.06 -16.33
N LEU A 558 -4.95 -14.53 -15.31
CA LEU A 558 -3.83 -13.61 -15.48
C LEU A 558 -2.62 -14.29 -16.19
N SER A 559 -2.38 -15.58 -15.93
CA SER A 559 -1.26 -16.32 -16.57
C SER A 559 -1.43 -16.55 -18.06
N LYS A 560 -2.68 -16.49 -18.56
CA LYS A 560 -3.05 -16.72 -19.96
C LYS A 560 -3.77 -15.50 -20.57
N ALA A 561 -3.44 -14.30 -20.09
CA ALA A 561 -4.09 -13.08 -20.52
C ALA A 561 -3.93 -12.89 -22.05
N ASN A 562 -5.04 -12.91 -22.77
CA ASN A 562 -5.10 -12.53 -24.16
C ASN A 562 -5.18 -10.99 -24.31
N GLN A 563 -5.02 -10.47 -25.52
CA GLN A 563 -5.01 -9.02 -25.77
C GLN A 563 -6.25 -8.30 -25.23
N TYR A 564 -7.43 -8.88 -25.34
CA TYR A 564 -8.67 -8.30 -24.81
C TYR A 564 -8.65 -8.16 -23.29
N LEU A 565 -8.15 -9.19 -22.57
CA LEU A 565 -8.01 -9.14 -21.13
C LEU A 565 -6.93 -8.15 -20.73
N VAL A 566 -5.81 -8.09 -21.46
CA VAL A 566 -4.73 -7.12 -21.27
C VAL A 566 -5.25 -5.69 -21.32
N ASP A 567 -6.04 -5.37 -22.32
CA ASP A 567 -6.62 -4.03 -22.49
C ASP A 567 -7.55 -3.66 -21.31
N ARG A 568 -8.39 -4.60 -20.87
CA ARG A 568 -9.25 -4.43 -19.70
C ARG A 568 -8.46 -4.27 -18.39
N ILE A 569 -7.39 -5.03 -18.23
CA ILE A 569 -6.50 -4.92 -17.06
C ILE A 569 -5.89 -3.52 -17.04
N ASN A 570 -5.33 -3.07 -18.17
CA ASN A 570 -4.68 -1.76 -18.26
C ASN A 570 -5.66 -0.61 -17.99
N GLU A 571 -6.88 -0.69 -18.50
CA GLU A 571 -7.94 0.29 -18.24
C GLU A 571 -8.30 0.36 -16.75
N LYS A 572 -8.50 -0.81 -16.10
CA LYS A 572 -8.81 -0.87 -14.66
C LYS A 572 -7.66 -0.41 -13.77
N LEU A 573 -6.43 -0.72 -14.14
CA LEU A 573 -5.25 -0.34 -13.38
C LEU A 573 -4.92 1.15 -13.50
N TYR A 574 -5.26 1.78 -14.62
CA TYR A 574 -4.88 3.16 -14.93
C TYR A 574 -5.08 4.15 -13.76
N PRO A 575 -6.19 4.13 -13.01
CA PRO A 575 -6.41 5.04 -11.89
C PRO A 575 -5.48 4.82 -10.68
N PHE A 576 -4.90 3.64 -10.50
CA PHE A 576 -4.26 3.20 -9.26
C PHE A 576 -2.75 3.24 -9.24
N PHE A 577 -2.12 3.68 -10.33
CA PHE A 577 -0.67 3.82 -10.39
C PHE A 577 -0.24 5.16 -10.99
N TRP A 578 0.94 5.60 -10.62
CA TRP A 578 1.65 6.68 -11.28
C TRP A 578 2.80 6.13 -12.11
N ARG A 579 3.09 6.72 -13.25
CA ARG A 579 4.23 6.34 -14.07
C ARG A 579 4.85 7.58 -14.72
N THR A 580 6.14 7.77 -14.50
CA THR A 580 6.95 8.76 -15.19
C THR A 580 7.92 8.03 -16.11
N ASN A 581 8.00 8.39 -17.36
CA ASN A 581 8.92 7.82 -18.35
C ASN A 581 10.20 8.68 -18.49
N LYS A 582 11.23 8.12 -19.17
CA LYS A 582 12.53 8.81 -19.35
C LYS A 582 12.40 10.11 -20.13
N GLY A 583 11.54 10.16 -21.15
CA GLY A 583 11.28 11.38 -21.93
C GLY A 583 10.70 12.53 -21.09
N GLN A 584 9.75 12.24 -20.21
CA GLN A 584 9.20 13.24 -19.27
C GLN A 584 10.25 13.76 -18.27
N LEU A 585 11.25 12.94 -17.95
CA LEU A 585 12.37 13.33 -17.08
C LEU A 585 13.45 14.17 -17.80
N GLY A 586 13.32 14.35 -19.12
CA GLY A 586 14.34 15.03 -19.92
C GLY A 586 15.62 14.22 -20.07
N VAL A 587 15.59 12.89 -19.90
CA VAL A 587 16.73 12.02 -20.16
C VAL A 587 16.91 11.91 -21.68
N PRO A 588 18.09 12.28 -22.22
CA PRO A 588 18.36 12.13 -23.66
C PRO A 588 18.12 10.68 -24.10
N PRO A 589 17.61 10.40 -25.31
CA PRO A 589 17.49 9.05 -25.79
C PRO A 589 18.84 8.36 -25.87
N ALA A 590 18.89 7.07 -25.57
CA ALA A 590 20.10 6.27 -25.81
C ALA A 590 20.27 6.08 -27.33
N ASP A 591 21.52 5.92 -27.76
CA ASP A 591 21.81 5.51 -29.14
C ASP A 591 21.18 4.13 -29.43
N PRO A 592 20.90 3.79 -30.68
CA PRO A 592 20.54 2.41 -31.06
C PRO A 592 21.60 1.42 -30.57
N ASP A 593 21.15 0.22 -30.19
CA ASP A 593 22.04 -0.83 -29.74
C ASP A 593 23.06 -1.19 -30.86
N ASP A 594 24.34 -1.23 -30.49
CA ASP A 594 25.43 -1.57 -31.38
C ASP A 594 25.68 -3.07 -31.28
N ILE A 595 25.13 -3.81 -32.22
CA ILE A 595 25.27 -5.29 -32.26
C ILE A 595 26.55 -5.66 -32.97
N ILE A 596 27.45 -6.33 -32.25
CA ILE A 596 28.75 -6.76 -32.77
C ILE A 596 28.70 -8.27 -33.01
N GLU A 597 28.55 -8.64 -34.25
CA GLU A 597 28.49 -10.02 -34.70
C GLU A 597 29.90 -10.60 -34.87
N ALA A 598 30.16 -11.73 -34.20
CA ALA A 598 31.41 -12.49 -34.32
C ALA A 598 31.12 -13.91 -34.85
N PRO A 599 31.72 -14.31 -35.97
CA PRO A 599 31.47 -15.65 -36.50
C PRO A 599 32.06 -16.71 -35.56
N ALA A 600 31.26 -17.77 -35.28
CA ALA A 600 31.72 -18.88 -34.49
C ALA A 600 32.94 -19.59 -35.14
N SER A 601 33.90 -19.99 -34.32
CA SER A 601 34.99 -20.85 -34.81
C SER A 601 34.47 -22.25 -35.18
N SER A 602 35.17 -22.97 -36.05
CA SER A 602 34.81 -24.34 -36.44
C SER A 602 34.69 -25.25 -35.22
N GLY A 603 35.58 -25.08 -34.23
CA GLY A 603 35.50 -25.83 -32.97
C GLY A 603 34.24 -25.52 -32.16
N GLN A 604 33.80 -24.27 -32.12
CA GLN A 604 32.55 -23.92 -31.44
C GLN A 604 31.31 -24.47 -32.15
N LEU A 605 31.32 -24.53 -33.49
CA LEU A 605 30.20 -25.15 -34.24
C LEU A 605 30.09 -26.65 -33.94
N GLU A 606 31.23 -27.36 -33.94
CA GLU A 606 31.24 -28.79 -33.56
C GLU A 606 30.79 -28.99 -32.10
N LEU A 607 31.24 -28.12 -31.17
CA LEU A 607 30.85 -28.17 -29.78
C LEU A 607 29.35 -27.92 -29.58
N ALA A 608 28.76 -26.99 -30.32
CA ALA A 608 27.33 -26.74 -30.29
C ALA A 608 26.51 -27.99 -30.68
N LEU A 609 26.94 -28.71 -31.73
CA LEU A 609 26.30 -30.00 -32.11
C LEU A 609 26.42 -31.04 -31.00
N ALA A 610 27.56 -31.10 -30.30
CA ALA A 610 27.73 -31.97 -29.14
C ALA A 610 26.77 -31.57 -27.99
N ILE A 611 26.61 -30.30 -27.70
CA ILE A 611 25.67 -29.76 -26.68
C ILE A 611 24.24 -30.19 -27.04
N TRP A 612 23.79 -29.98 -28.26
CA TRP A 612 22.46 -30.39 -28.72
C TRP A 612 22.21 -31.87 -28.57
N THR A 613 23.21 -32.69 -28.70
CA THR A 613 23.12 -34.13 -28.60
C THR A 613 23.13 -34.63 -27.15
N GLN A 614 23.94 -34.05 -26.29
CA GLN A 614 24.16 -34.51 -24.92
C GLN A 614 23.14 -33.95 -23.92
N GLU A 615 22.78 -32.67 -24.04
CA GLU A 615 21.86 -32.04 -23.09
C GLU A 615 20.41 -32.43 -23.39
N LYS A 616 19.71 -32.88 -22.36
CA LYS A 616 18.33 -33.35 -22.47
C LYS A 616 17.32 -32.25 -22.29
N SER A 617 17.65 -31.27 -21.41
CA SER A 617 16.80 -30.16 -21.08
C SER A 617 17.06 -28.98 -22.02
N SER A 618 15.98 -28.35 -22.53
CA SER A 618 16.11 -27.17 -23.40
C SER A 618 16.80 -26.02 -22.69
N LEU A 619 16.56 -25.85 -21.38
CA LEU A 619 17.23 -24.84 -20.55
C LEU A 619 18.72 -25.13 -20.41
N ALA A 620 19.11 -26.40 -20.17
CA ALA A 620 20.51 -26.78 -20.11
C ALA A 620 21.22 -26.55 -21.46
N LYS A 621 20.57 -26.90 -22.58
CA LYS A 621 21.09 -26.61 -23.92
C LYS A 621 21.40 -25.14 -24.10
N LEU A 622 20.43 -24.28 -23.77
CA LEU A 622 20.57 -22.84 -23.94
C LEU A 622 21.73 -22.28 -23.09
N ILE A 623 21.79 -22.65 -21.80
CA ILE A 623 22.87 -22.24 -20.91
C ILE A 623 24.23 -22.68 -21.42
N ARG A 624 24.37 -23.97 -21.82
CA ARG A 624 25.62 -24.54 -22.34
C ARG A 624 26.06 -23.86 -23.64
N LEU A 625 25.11 -23.54 -24.49
CA LEU A 625 25.38 -22.83 -25.73
C LEU A 625 25.86 -21.37 -25.45
N MET A 626 25.24 -20.67 -24.50
CA MET A 626 25.75 -19.36 -24.07
C MET A 626 27.17 -19.46 -23.49
N GLN A 627 27.45 -20.46 -22.69
CA GLN A 627 28.81 -20.73 -22.19
C GLN A 627 29.79 -21.01 -23.34
N ALA A 628 29.41 -21.87 -24.27
CA ALA A 628 30.23 -22.19 -25.44
C ALA A 628 30.50 -20.99 -26.34
N SER A 629 29.53 -20.05 -26.45
CA SER A 629 29.70 -18.86 -27.30
C SER A 629 30.74 -17.91 -26.75
N THR A 630 30.80 -17.72 -25.41
CA THR A 630 31.69 -16.74 -24.79
C THR A 630 32.91 -17.38 -24.13
N ASN A 631 32.74 -18.41 -23.31
CA ASN A 631 33.79 -19.05 -22.55
C ASN A 631 33.62 -20.56 -22.50
N PRO A 632 34.09 -21.31 -23.52
CA PRO A 632 33.88 -22.75 -23.60
C PRO A 632 34.41 -23.57 -22.42
N SER A 633 35.42 -23.07 -21.66
CA SER A 633 35.95 -23.77 -20.49
C SER A 633 34.91 -24.03 -19.39
N LEU A 634 33.82 -23.23 -19.36
CA LEU A 634 32.71 -23.39 -18.43
C LEU A 634 31.94 -24.70 -18.58
N LEU A 635 32.05 -25.37 -19.73
CA LEU A 635 31.39 -26.65 -19.96
C LEU A 635 31.97 -27.79 -19.10
N LYS A 636 33.17 -27.63 -18.55
CA LYS A 636 33.77 -28.57 -17.59
C LYS A 636 33.09 -28.56 -16.23
N GLU A 637 32.36 -27.48 -15.93
CA GLU A 637 31.71 -27.27 -14.65
C GLU A 637 30.23 -27.68 -14.71
N LYS A 638 29.65 -28.01 -13.57
CA LYS A 638 28.21 -28.19 -13.49
C LYS A 638 27.53 -26.85 -13.68
N ILE A 639 26.34 -26.85 -14.30
CA ILE A 639 25.53 -25.66 -14.41
C ILE A 639 25.15 -25.21 -13.00
N ASP A 640 25.54 -23.99 -12.62
CA ASP A 640 25.06 -23.34 -11.40
C ASP A 640 23.84 -22.49 -11.75
N PHE A 641 22.66 -23.04 -11.50
CA PHE A 641 21.39 -22.36 -11.73
C PHE A 641 21.18 -21.14 -10.82
N ARG A 642 21.89 -21.05 -9.69
CA ARG A 642 21.79 -19.91 -8.75
C ARG A 642 22.36 -18.64 -9.36
N THR A 643 23.48 -18.75 -10.05
CA THR A 643 24.11 -17.57 -10.72
C THR A 643 23.23 -17.01 -11.84
N LEU A 644 22.29 -17.81 -12.35
CA LEU A 644 21.32 -17.43 -13.38
C LEU A 644 20.02 -16.87 -12.79
N GLY A 645 19.84 -16.89 -11.47
CA GLY A 645 18.58 -16.57 -10.82
C GLY A 645 17.54 -17.68 -10.93
N LEU A 646 17.97 -18.89 -11.29
CA LEU A 646 17.14 -20.08 -11.46
C LEU A 646 17.42 -21.05 -10.28
N GLU A 647 16.76 -20.86 -9.14
CA GLU A 647 16.91 -21.76 -7.98
C GLU A 647 15.97 -22.96 -8.05
N SER A 648 16.50 -24.17 -7.85
CA SER A 648 15.80 -25.45 -7.96
C SER A 648 15.16 -25.96 -6.67
N ASN A 649 14.86 -25.14 -5.67
CA ASN A 649 14.23 -25.56 -4.43
C ASN A 649 13.00 -24.73 -4.07
N GLY A 650 11.88 -25.19 -4.45
CA GLY A 650 10.56 -25.32 -3.80
C GLY A 650 9.89 -24.09 -3.15
N GLU A 651 10.56 -23.01 -2.80
CA GLU A 651 9.95 -21.85 -2.17
C GLU A 651 10.30 -20.51 -2.81
N TYR A 652 11.28 -20.45 -3.71
CA TYR A 652 11.81 -19.20 -4.26
C TYR A 652 12.26 -19.33 -5.71
N SER A 653 11.37 -19.76 -6.58
CA SER A 653 11.67 -19.63 -8.00
C SER A 653 11.15 -18.29 -8.52
N GLU A 654 12.03 -17.31 -8.73
CA GLU A 654 11.81 -16.25 -9.73
C GLU A 654 11.83 -16.92 -11.13
N GLU A 655 10.84 -17.76 -11.44
CA GLU A 655 11.07 -18.86 -12.31
C GLU A 655 10.28 -18.79 -13.59
N ILE A 656 11.04 -18.89 -14.55
CA ILE A 656 10.71 -19.85 -15.60
C ILE A 656 11.01 -21.23 -15.00
N ASP A 657 10.02 -21.89 -14.40
CA ASP A 657 10.04 -23.31 -14.09
C ASP A 657 10.48 -24.05 -15.35
N GLU A 658 11.45 -24.97 -15.23
CA GLU A 658 11.95 -25.77 -16.36
C GLU A 658 10.79 -26.33 -17.18
N LYS A 659 9.68 -26.69 -16.56
CA LYS A 659 8.45 -27.15 -17.25
C LYS A 659 7.77 -26.05 -18.03
N THR A 660 7.71 -24.83 -17.51
CA THR A 660 7.10 -23.68 -18.18
C THR A 660 7.96 -23.19 -19.34
N PHE A 661 9.31 -23.17 -19.16
CA PHE A 661 10.26 -22.84 -20.21
C PHE A 661 10.26 -23.90 -21.32
N ASN A 662 10.29 -25.20 -20.98
CA ASN A 662 10.19 -26.26 -21.95
C ASN A 662 8.84 -26.25 -22.70
N ARG A 663 7.75 -25.82 -22.05
CA ARG A 663 6.44 -25.67 -22.70
C ARG A 663 6.38 -24.48 -23.65
N ALA A 664 7.03 -23.36 -23.32
CA ALA A 664 7.11 -22.19 -24.19
C ALA A 664 7.95 -22.51 -25.45
N LEU A 665 9.06 -23.23 -25.31
CA LEU A 665 9.91 -23.67 -26.45
C LEU A 665 9.24 -24.72 -27.33
N MET A 666 8.37 -25.58 -26.80
CA MET A 666 7.66 -26.58 -27.60
C MET A 666 6.64 -26.00 -28.60
N HIS A 667 6.30 -24.73 -28.48
CA HIS A 667 5.39 -24.05 -29.43
C HIS A 667 6.08 -23.50 -30.67
N GLU A 668 7.42 -23.53 -30.77
CA GLU A 668 8.20 -23.06 -31.93
C GLU A 668 8.99 -24.16 -32.64
N GLU A 669 8.73 -25.44 -32.41
CA GLU A 669 9.38 -26.49 -33.15
C GLU A 669 8.96 -26.55 -34.63
N THR A 670 9.63 -25.76 -35.45
CA THR A 670 9.87 -26.21 -36.84
C THR A 670 10.94 -27.30 -36.80
N ALA A 671 10.53 -28.52 -37.06
CA ALA A 671 11.37 -29.72 -37.00
C ALA A 671 12.51 -29.66 -38.04
N VAL A 672 13.66 -29.15 -37.64
CA VAL A 672 14.93 -29.46 -38.30
C VAL A 672 15.54 -30.61 -37.50
N THR A 673 15.66 -31.76 -38.09
CA THR A 673 16.33 -32.94 -37.48
C THR A 673 17.80 -32.58 -37.33
N PRO A 674 18.35 -32.41 -36.10
CA PRO A 674 19.74 -32.02 -35.94
C PRO A 674 20.64 -33.19 -36.40
N ILE A 675 21.72 -32.87 -37.09
CA ILE A 675 22.80 -33.80 -37.36
C ILE A 675 23.42 -34.14 -36.00
N LEU A 676 23.25 -35.38 -35.54
CA LEU A 676 23.76 -35.83 -34.25
C LEU A 676 25.30 -35.86 -34.26
N SER A 677 25.92 -35.29 -33.24
CA SER A 677 27.36 -35.38 -33.01
C SER A 677 27.71 -36.68 -32.29
N ASN A 678 28.78 -37.36 -32.70
CA ASN A 678 29.35 -38.50 -31.97
C ASN A 678 30.39 -38.06 -30.93
N LYS A 679 30.67 -36.76 -30.79
CA LYS A 679 31.68 -36.22 -29.86
C LYS A 679 31.03 -35.83 -28.54
N CYS A 680 31.73 -36.07 -27.43
CA CYS A 680 31.41 -35.62 -26.09
C CYS A 680 32.22 -34.36 -25.75
N TYR A 681 31.86 -33.64 -24.63
CA TYR A 681 32.60 -32.47 -24.18
C TYR A 681 34.08 -32.72 -23.92
N GLU A 682 34.39 -33.92 -23.46
CA GLU A 682 35.74 -34.41 -23.18
C GLU A 682 36.62 -34.52 -24.44
N ASP A 683 36.03 -34.57 -25.63
CA ASP A 683 36.71 -34.67 -26.92
C ASP A 683 37.20 -33.30 -27.40
N PHE A 684 36.89 -32.22 -26.68
CA PHE A 684 37.23 -30.87 -27.06
C PHE A 684 38.29 -30.28 -26.10
N ASP A 685 39.27 -29.56 -26.65
CA ASP A 685 40.19 -28.73 -25.85
C ASP A 685 39.47 -27.41 -25.46
N LEU A 686 38.62 -27.51 -24.46
CA LEU A 686 37.76 -26.40 -24.03
C LEU A 686 38.52 -25.19 -23.44
N ASP A 687 39.71 -25.45 -22.87
CA ASP A 687 40.54 -24.36 -22.29
C ASP A 687 41.21 -23.50 -23.35
N ASN A 688 41.66 -24.11 -24.44
CA ASN A 688 42.33 -23.44 -25.53
C ASN A 688 41.44 -23.07 -26.70
N MET A 689 40.15 -23.43 -26.61
CA MET A 689 39.19 -23.12 -27.66
C MET A 689 38.96 -21.60 -27.76
N LYS A 690 39.27 -21.06 -28.95
CA LYS A 690 39.07 -19.65 -29.22
C LYS A 690 37.57 -19.32 -29.38
N SER A 691 37.15 -18.28 -28.71
CA SER A 691 35.84 -17.62 -28.91
C SER A 691 36.07 -16.26 -29.60
N PRO A 692 35.74 -16.14 -30.89
CA PRO A 692 35.83 -14.86 -31.59
C PRO A 692 35.04 -13.76 -30.92
N LYS A 693 33.86 -14.06 -30.41
CA LYS A 693 33.03 -13.11 -29.60
C LYS A 693 33.81 -12.56 -28.41
N PHE A 694 34.51 -13.40 -27.67
CA PHE A 694 35.32 -13.00 -26.52
C PHE A 694 36.48 -12.08 -26.93
N GLU A 695 37.19 -12.41 -28.00
CA GLU A 695 38.33 -11.64 -28.48
C GLU A 695 37.89 -10.29 -29.09
N GLU A 696 36.81 -10.26 -29.89
CA GLU A 696 36.29 -8.99 -30.44
C GLU A 696 35.74 -8.09 -29.33
N GLY A 697 35.09 -8.64 -28.27
CA GLY A 697 34.66 -7.89 -27.12
C GLY A 697 35.84 -7.26 -26.36
N LEU A 698 36.92 -8.00 -26.12
CA LEU A 698 38.13 -7.46 -25.49
C LEU A 698 38.82 -6.39 -26.37
N LYS A 699 38.81 -6.56 -27.68
CA LYS A 699 39.34 -5.56 -28.62
C LYS A 699 38.48 -4.28 -28.54
N LEU A 700 37.17 -4.38 -28.57
CA LEU A 700 36.26 -3.24 -28.42
C LEU A 700 36.53 -2.48 -27.11
N ILE A 701 36.64 -3.19 -25.97
CA ILE A 701 36.94 -2.56 -24.68
C ILE A 701 38.28 -1.78 -24.75
N ARG A 702 39.33 -2.38 -25.31
CA ARG A 702 40.61 -1.70 -25.51
C ARG A 702 40.51 -0.45 -26.37
N ASP A 703 39.74 -0.54 -27.47
CA ASP A 703 39.52 0.59 -28.38
C ASP A 703 38.76 1.75 -27.68
N LEU A 704 37.76 1.44 -26.87
CA LEU A 704 37.02 2.43 -26.08
C LEU A 704 37.92 3.08 -25.00
N VAL A 705 38.71 2.29 -24.27
CA VAL A 705 39.63 2.77 -23.26
C VAL A 705 40.74 3.64 -23.89
N ASN A 706 41.28 3.26 -25.06
CA ASN A 706 42.27 4.05 -25.81
C ASN A 706 41.71 5.40 -26.28
N GLN A 707 40.39 5.52 -26.43
CA GLN A 707 39.67 6.78 -26.68
C GLN A 707 39.50 7.62 -25.40
N GLY A 708 40.00 7.19 -24.26
CA GLY A 708 39.87 7.86 -22.97
C GLY A 708 38.50 7.65 -22.32
N LYS A 709 37.72 6.64 -22.72
CA LYS A 709 36.41 6.35 -22.20
C LYS A 709 36.47 5.37 -21.02
N LYS A 710 35.57 5.55 -20.07
CA LYS A 710 35.29 4.51 -19.08
C LYS A 710 34.19 3.58 -19.58
N VAL A 711 34.35 2.29 -19.31
CA VAL A 711 33.46 1.24 -19.84
C VAL A 711 32.94 0.38 -18.69
N ILE A 712 31.64 0.07 -18.71
CA ILE A 712 31.11 -1.00 -17.89
C ILE A 712 30.89 -2.26 -18.73
N VAL A 713 31.37 -3.39 -18.20
CA VAL A 713 31.29 -4.69 -18.86
C VAL A 713 30.38 -5.60 -18.09
N TRP A 714 29.37 -6.11 -18.79
CA TRP A 714 28.39 -7.02 -18.26
C TRP A 714 28.57 -8.44 -18.76
N GLY A 715 28.64 -9.40 -17.87
CA GLY A 715 28.58 -10.82 -18.14
C GLY A 715 27.73 -11.54 -17.12
N LEU A 716 27.33 -12.75 -17.44
CA LEU A 716 26.45 -13.57 -16.62
C LEU A 716 27.23 -14.50 -15.69
N PHE A 717 28.24 -15.18 -16.25
CA PHE A 717 29.01 -16.20 -15.56
C PHE A 717 30.24 -15.60 -14.85
N VAL A 718 30.42 -15.90 -13.56
CA VAL A 718 31.51 -15.37 -12.75
C VAL A 718 32.88 -15.68 -13.37
N ASN A 719 33.09 -16.90 -13.85
CA ASN A 719 34.35 -17.30 -14.46
C ASN A 719 34.62 -16.55 -15.79
N THR A 720 33.58 -16.18 -16.55
CA THR A 720 33.73 -15.29 -17.71
C THR A 720 34.20 -13.89 -17.27
N LEU A 721 33.60 -13.33 -16.22
CA LEU A 721 33.97 -12.03 -15.68
C LEU A 721 35.41 -12.03 -15.18
N GLN A 722 35.84 -13.08 -14.47
CA GLN A 722 37.21 -13.26 -13.97
C GLN A 722 38.19 -13.36 -15.14
N LYS A 723 37.82 -14.10 -16.19
CA LYS A 723 38.63 -14.23 -17.41
C LYS A 723 38.76 -12.89 -18.14
N ILE A 724 37.69 -12.10 -18.25
CA ILE A 724 37.72 -10.75 -18.83
C ILE A 724 38.65 -9.86 -18.00
N SER A 725 38.50 -9.83 -16.69
CA SER A 725 39.34 -9.01 -15.78
C SER A 725 40.83 -9.37 -15.93
N SER A 726 41.19 -10.67 -15.88
CA SER A 726 42.56 -11.14 -16.07
C SER A 726 43.13 -10.74 -17.44
N ARG A 727 42.36 -10.84 -18.51
CA ARG A 727 42.83 -10.45 -19.87
C ARG A 727 42.95 -8.95 -20.04
N LEU A 728 42.21 -8.15 -19.26
CA LEU A 728 42.41 -6.68 -19.20
C LEU A 728 43.69 -6.34 -18.43
N ASP A 729 43.97 -7.03 -17.31
CA ASP A 729 45.22 -6.90 -16.56
C ASP A 729 46.43 -7.25 -17.43
N ASP A 730 46.36 -8.37 -18.20
CA ASP A 730 47.40 -8.76 -19.17
C ASP A 730 47.66 -7.70 -20.25
N SER A 731 46.72 -6.80 -20.46
CA SER A 731 46.76 -5.69 -21.43
C SER A 731 47.05 -4.34 -20.78
N ASP A 732 47.53 -4.30 -19.52
CA ASP A 732 47.79 -3.10 -18.72
C ASP A 732 46.56 -2.16 -18.61
N ILE A 733 45.34 -2.68 -18.63
CA ILE A 733 44.10 -1.92 -18.43
C ILE A 733 43.62 -2.07 -17.00
N ASP A 734 43.69 -0.99 -16.22
CA ASP A 734 43.21 -0.98 -14.84
C ASP A 734 41.70 -1.18 -14.81
N ASN A 735 41.24 -2.20 -14.07
CA ASN A 735 39.85 -2.59 -13.97
C ASN A 735 39.45 -2.97 -12.53
N ARG A 736 38.18 -3.02 -12.28
CA ARG A 736 37.59 -3.55 -11.02
C ARG A 736 36.57 -4.60 -11.35
N LEU A 737 36.65 -5.73 -10.65
CA LEU A 737 35.71 -6.86 -10.78
C LEU A 737 34.80 -6.94 -9.56
N ILE A 738 33.48 -6.87 -9.79
CA ILE A 738 32.46 -6.98 -8.76
C ILE A 738 31.47 -8.09 -9.12
N TYR A 739 31.32 -9.08 -8.24
CA TYR A 739 30.36 -10.18 -8.39
C TYR A 739 29.77 -10.57 -7.01
N GLY A 740 28.89 -11.59 -6.98
CA GLY A 740 28.10 -11.97 -5.80
C GLY A 740 28.90 -12.12 -4.49
N GLU A 741 30.08 -12.71 -4.55
CA GLU A 741 30.93 -12.97 -3.39
C GLU A 741 31.76 -11.75 -2.95
N THR A 742 31.81 -10.68 -3.74
CA THR A 742 32.56 -9.46 -3.35
C THR A 742 31.90 -8.83 -2.12
N PRO A 743 32.60 -8.63 -1.00
CA PRO A 743 32.06 -8.01 0.20
C PRO A 743 31.48 -6.62 -0.05
N VAL A 744 30.40 -6.27 0.65
CA VAL A 744 29.65 -5.02 0.41
C VAL A 744 30.54 -3.78 0.56
N ASP A 745 31.44 -3.75 1.54
CA ASP A 745 32.33 -2.62 1.75
C ASP A 745 33.34 -2.48 0.60
N VAL A 746 33.92 -3.60 0.15
CA VAL A 746 34.82 -3.63 -1.02
C VAL A 746 34.12 -3.16 -2.29
N ARG A 747 32.81 -3.51 -2.46
CA ARG A 747 32.03 -3.01 -3.60
C ARG A 747 31.92 -1.50 -3.59
N LYS A 748 31.68 -0.91 -2.41
CA LYS A 748 31.59 0.55 -2.25
C LYS A 748 32.88 1.23 -2.63
N ASP A 749 34.02 0.67 -2.18
CA ASP A 749 35.34 1.21 -2.47
C ASP A 749 35.64 1.10 -3.97
N PHE A 750 35.38 -0.03 -4.60
CA PHE A 750 35.60 -0.22 -6.05
C PHE A 750 34.73 0.71 -6.90
N ILE A 751 33.49 0.96 -6.51
CA ILE A 751 32.61 1.91 -7.19
C ILE A 751 33.13 3.35 -7.02
N ALA A 752 33.60 3.71 -5.81
CA ALA A 752 34.15 5.02 -5.54
C ALA A 752 35.44 5.24 -6.34
N ASP A 753 36.33 4.25 -6.38
CA ASP A 753 37.53 4.23 -7.21
C ASP A 753 37.21 4.43 -8.69
N PHE A 754 36.24 3.65 -9.20
CA PHE A 754 35.87 3.72 -10.61
C PHE A 754 35.27 5.09 -10.97
N ARG A 755 34.59 5.76 -10.05
CA ARG A 755 34.06 7.12 -10.25
C ARG A 755 35.14 8.19 -10.29
N ASN A 756 36.29 7.91 -9.71
CA ASN A 756 37.44 8.85 -9.77
C ASN A 756 37.88 9.01 -11.23
N PRO A 757 38.03 10.24 -11.77
CA PRO A 757 38.51 10.47 -13.13
C PRO A 757 39.82 9.75 -13.46
N ASN A 758 40.74 9.67 -12.49
CA ASN A 758 42.04 8.99 -12.62
C ASN A 758 42.00 7.53 -12.13
N GLY A 759 40.83 7.01 -11.81
CA GLY A 759 40.66 5.61 -11.37
C GLY A 759 40.53 4.66 -12.55
N PRO A 760 40.15 3.39 -12.24
CA PRO A 760 40.06 2.32 -13.23
C PRO A 760 39.26 2.70 -14.46
N ALA A 761 39.69 2.25 -15.64
CA ALA A 761 39.01 2.51 -16.91
C ALA A 761 37.78 1.59 -17.11
N VAL A 762 37.86 0.37 -16.54
CA VAL A 762 36.83 -0.65 -16.75
C VAL A 762 36.27 -1.14 -15.43
N LEU A 763 34.95 -1.29 -15.39
CA LEU A 763 34.21 -1.96 -14.32
C LEU A 763 33.56 -3.22 -14.89
N VAL A 764 33.93 -4.38 -14.38
CA VAL A 764 33.44 -5.69 -14.82
C VAL A 764 32.46 -6.22 -13.76
N SER A 765 31.23 -6.57 -14.15
CA SER A 765 30.25 -7.08 -13.18
C SER A 765 29.14 -7.89 -13.83
N ASN A 766 28.31 -8.53 -13.01
CA ASN A 766 27.05 -9.14 -13.45
C ASN A 766 25.83 -8.26 -13.10
N PRO A 767 24.78 -8.29 -13.92
CA PRO A 767 23.58 -7.49 -13.71
C PRO A 767 22.89 -7.73 -12.37
N GLN A 768 22.95 -8.95 -11.83
CA GLN A 768 22.34 -9.29 -10.54
C GLN A 768 23.01 -8.57 -9.36
N THR A 769 24.34 -8.40 -9.40
CA THR A 769 25.09 -7.80 -8.29
C THR A 769 25.08 -6.28 -8.34
N LEU A 770 25.28 -5.68 -9.51
CA LEU A 770 25.35 -4.22 -9.69
C LEU A 770 24.12 -3.64 -10.42
N GLY A 771 23.25 -4.48 -10.95
CA GLY A 771 22.03 -4.04 -11.66
C GLY A 771 21.04 -3.28 -10.80
N GLU A 772 21.22 -3.24 -9.46
CA GLU A 772 20.37 -2.51 -8.53
C GLU A 772 21.18 -1.42 -7.79
N SER A 773 20.55 -0.26 -7.57
CA SER A 773 20.95 0.79 -6.63
C SER A 773 22.25 1.59 -6.93
N VAL A 774 23.02 1.28 -7.96
CA VAL A 774 24.22 2.04 -8.36
C VAL A 774 23.91 3.01 -9.51
N SER A 775 24.42 4.24 -9.46
CA SER A 775 24.28 5.27 -10.51
C SER A 775 25.64 5.57 -11.10
N LEU A 776 25.81 5.39 -12.39
CA LEU A 776 27.10 5.57 -13.09
C LEU A 776 27.00 6.53 -14.29
N GLN A 777 25.83 7.13 -14.55
CA GLN A 777 25.57 7.98 -15.71
C GLN A 777 26.42 9.25 -15.78
N ASP A 778 27.08 9.60 -14.70
CA ASP A 778 27.97 10.75 -14.58
C ASP A 778 29.41 10.47 -15.08
N VAL A 779 29.78 9.18 -15.19
CA VAL A 779 31.14 8.78 -15.53
C VAL A 779 31.25 7.77 -16.66
N VAL A 780 30.17 7.03 -16.97
CA VAL A 780 30.15 5.94 -17.97
C VAL A 780 29.01 6.14 -18.96
N HIS A 781 29.35 6.00 -20.25
CA HIS A 781 28.39 6.17 -21.34
C HIS A 781 28.39 5.00 -22.34
N ASP A 782 29.33 4.08 -22.19
CA ASP A 782 29.47 2.88 -23.00
C ASP A 782 29.38 1.63 -22.11
N ALA A 783 28.50 0.69 -22.45
CA ALA A 783 28.34 -0.60 -21.79
C ALA A 783 28.52 -1.73 -22.79
N VAL A 784 29.33 -2.74 -22.44
CA VAL A 784 29.59 -3.90 -23.27
C VAL A 784 28.99 -5.16 -22.64
N TYR A 785 28.11 -5.83 -23.36
CA TYR A 785 27.44 -7.04 -22.92
C TYR A 785 28.01 -8.27 -23.62
N PHE A 786 28.67 -9.14 -22.87
CA PHE A 786 29.17 -10.41 -23.35
C PHE A 786 28.15 -11.53 -23.34
N GLU A 787 27.24 -11.46 -22.32
CA GLU A 787 26.20 -12.46 -22.12
C GLU A 787 24.95 -11.79 -21.57
N PHE A 788 23.78 -12.32 -21.88
CA PHE A 788 22.48 -11.78 -21.51
C PHE A 788 21.81 -12.64 -20.46
N ASN A 789 21.11 -11.97 -19.54
CA ASN A 789 20.25 -12.65 -18.59
C ASN A 789 18.90 -12.93 -19.24
N PHE A 790 18.32 -14.11 -18.97
CA PHE A 790 16.95 -14.45 -19.34
C PHE A 790 15.92 -13.57 -18.61
N ASN A 791 16.28 -13.02 -17.46
CA ASN A 791 15.43 -12.11 -16.71
C ASN A 791 15.55 -10.69 -17.29
N LEU A 792 14.53 -10.27 -18.03
CA LEU A 792 14.46 -8.95 -18.65
C LEU A 792 14.63 -7.82 -17.61
N THR A 793 14.21 -8.04 -16.38
CA THR A 793 14.34 -7.05 -15.29
C THR A 793 15.79 -6.69 -15.03
N TYR A 794 16.68 -7.69 -14.86
CA TYR A 794 18.12 -7.45 -14.64
C TYR A 794 18.78 -6.79 -15.84
N MET A 795 18.36 -7.16 -17.03
CA MET A 795 18.85 -6.53 -18.26
C MET A 795 18.47 -5.04 -18.31
N LEU A 796 17.21 -4.70 -18.09
CA LEU A 796 16.75 -3.32 -18.07
C LEU A 796 17.39 -2.52 -16.94
N GLN A 797 17.53 -3.11 -15.76
CA GLN A 797 18.17 -2.46 -14.61
C GLN A 797 19.65 -2.16 -14.87
N SER A 798 20.40 -3.07 -15.51
CA SER A 798 21.79 -2.83 -15.86
C SER A 798 21.94 -1.69 -16.89
N ARG A 799 21.05 -1.60 -17.86
CA ARG A 799 20.98 -0.47 -18.83
C ARG A 799 20.73 0.86 -18.11
N ASP A 800 19.87 0.85 -17.12
CA ASP A 800 19.53 2.04 -16.35
C ASP A 800 20.65 2.54 -15.40
N ARG A 801 21.79 1.82 -15.28
CA ARG A 801 22.95 2.31 -14.51
C ARG A 801 23.62 3.50 -15.18
N ILE A 802 23.60 3.55 -16.50
CA ILE A 802 24.28 4.58 -17.31
C ILE A 802 23.27 5.46 -18.06
N HIS A 803 21.98 5.10 -18.13
CA HIS A 803 20.94 5.85 -18.83
C HIS A 803 19.78 6.22 -17.90
N ARG A 804 19.94 7.30 -17.16
CA ARG A 804 18.98 7.72 -16.13
C ARG A 804 18.99 9.24 -15.91
N LEU A 805 18.10 9.72 -15.06
CA LEU A 805 18.02 11.12 -14.66
C LEU A 805 19.37 11.65 -14.12
N GLY A 806 19.78 12.81 -14.62
CA GLY A 806 21.07 13.42 -14.32
C GLY A 806 22.12 13.22 -15.42
N LEU A 807 21.78 12.53 -16.50
CA LEU A 807 22.60 12.50 -17.70
C LEU A 807 22.62 13.92 -18.31
N PRO A 808 23.80 14.50 -18.60
CA PRO A 808 23.91 15.83 -19.20
C PRO A 808 23.22 15.91 -20.56
N ASP A 809 22.68 17.09 -20.90
CA ASP A 809 22.11 17.33 -22.21
C ASP A 809 23.14 17.12 -23.32
N GLY A 810 22.77 16.38 -24.34
CA GLY A 810 23.64 16.03 -25.47
C GLY A 810 24.64 14.90 -25.18
N GLN A 811 24.64 14.32 -23.97
CA GLN A 811 25.45 13.14 -23.67
C GLN A 811 24.81 11.90 -24.29
N TYR A 812 25.60 11.16 -25.07
CA TYR A 812 25.15 9.87 -25.60
C TYR A 812 25.18 8.77 -24.53
N THR A 813 24.44 7.71 -24.77
CA THR A 813 24.53 6.44 -24.04
C THR A 813 24.47 5.31 -25.06
N ARG A 814 25.45 4.41 -25.05
CA ARG A 814 25.56 3.33 -26.03
C ARG A 814 25.72 1.97 -25.37
N TYR A 815 25.03 1.00 -25.93
CA TYR A 815 25.07 -0.39 -25.50
C TYR A 815 25.65 -1.23 -26.64
N HIS A 816 26.79 -1.87 -26.39
CA HIS A 816 27.47 -2.77 -27.33
C HIS A 816 27.11 -4.20 -26.94
N ILE A 817 26.49 -4.90 -27.86
CA ILE A 817 25.97 -6.24 -27.64
C ILE A 817 26.78 -7.22 -28.47
N MET A 818 27.50 -8.12 -27.79
CA MET A 818 28.32 -9.12 -28.44
C MET A 818 27.46 -10.35 -28.83
N GLU A 819 27.38 -10.67 -30.12
CA GLU A 819 26.64 -11.84 -30.61
C GLU A 819 27.54 -12.81 -31.35
N THR A 820 27.29 -14.12 -31.19
CA THR A 820 27.92 -15.17 -31.98
C THR A 820 26.98 -15.57 -33.11
N ILE A 821 27.48 -15.55 -34.34
CA ILE A 821 26.73 -15.97 -35.55
C ILE A 821 27.33 -17.24 -36.17
N ASN A 822 26.50 -18.08 -36.75
CA ASN A 822 26.95 -19.32 -37.42
C ASN A 822 27.57 -19.05 -38.78
N ASP A 823 26.86 -18.36 -39.64
CA ASP A 823 27.18 -17.96 -41.00
C ASP A 823 26.53 -16.59 -41.26
N PRO A 824 27.16 -15.66 -41.97
CA PRO A 824 26.56 -14.40 -42.34
C PRO A 824 25.25 -14.50 -43.13
N THR A 825 24.96 -15.68 -43.67
CA THR A 825 23.75 -15.98 -44.45
C THR A 825 22.68 -16.75 -43.67
N GLU A 826 22.97 -17.23 -42.45
CA GLU A 826 22.06 -17.99 -41.61
C GLU A 826 21.76 -17.23 -40.28
N TYR A 827 20.59 -17.51 -39.74
CA TYR A 827 20.15 -16.89 -38.49
C TYR A 827 21.12 -17.17 -37.34
N GLY A 828 21.26 -16.13 -36.51
CA GLY A 828 22.18 -16.10 -35.40
C GLY A 828 22.13 -17.34 -34.54
N PHE A 829 23.27 -17.68 -34.05
CA PHE A 829 23.49 -18.82 -33.21
C PHE A 829 22.76 -18.58 -31.86
N ILE A 830 22.78 -18.63 -30.89
CA ILE A 830 22.15 -18.80 -29.58
C ILE A 830 21.83 -17.47 -28.93
N ASP A 831 22.46 -16.43 -29.34
CA ASP A 831 22.36 -15.12 -28.69
C ASP A 831 21.10 -14.33 -29.17
N ARG A 832 20.30 -14.91 -30.05
CA ARG A 832 19.00 -14.34 -30.51
C ARG A 832 17.81 -15.13 -30.08
#